data_0cfd9baa4c50f205d275ff21d5829258
#
_entry.id   0cfd9baa4c50f205d275ff21d5829258
#
_cell.length_a   1.000
_cell.length_b   1.000
_cell.length_c   1.000
_cell.angle_alpha   90.00
_cell.angle_beta   90.00
_cell.angle_gamma   90.00
#
_symmetry.space_group_name_H-M   'P 1'
#
loop_
_entity.id
_entity.type
_entity.pdbx_description
1 polymer ?
#
loop_
_entity_poly.entity_id
_entity_poly.type
_entity_poly.pdbx_seq_one_letter_code
_entity_poly.pdbx_strand_id
1 'polypeptide(L)'
;MAIVKMSKFELVVFAEQRAKVLKALQKFKEVNFVDIKLRDENGEIDKDTVEGVIKYVNNEELTHIDERLYQLSSAISLIKKYDERKTRLRDIIHGNENYTFDTLSKKVLTYDWKKVTSELNSIGVKYSQIKSEISKKYARYDEIDLWERLDVNPMELKKLKKVNTFLGTIPLKLKGEFIEGISKLDKTYYEELKIVKDEVYYLVISSIDESEKEKLSEVFRNSSFGVENLDIDAVPQDYKNELQKEIGELKKQKRKLKAQIKTYSEDLTDLQAVYEYMQNKKLRIVESEKLAQTENTVLIKGWIPTEKVQDFEKVVKGETGSSYYLTFEEAEKDDATVPIKLKNGKVASVFENLTGMYAYPRYNEIDPTPLFTPFYILFFGMMGADVGYGLVLLLATMFVLKVVNLSSQMRKSVKFFFYLSFSVIFWGILYGSYFGAEIPGMWRLINPSKEYNTLLIGSIVFGVVHIFIGLAIKAYMLIRDGKALDAVYDVLFWYMALMGGMAYLVFKMKNLSPAVTSVSMWIMIVGMVGIVLTGGRDAKGVGAKLGGGLYSLYGISSYVGDFVSYSRLMALGLSGGFIASAINMIAGMISGSWVGMIFIPVILLGGHLFNMFLSFLGAYVHTSRLMYVEYFGKFYEGGGKPFKDFRTENKYINLDD
;
A
#
# COMPACT_ATOMS: atom_id res chain seq x y z
N MET A 1 -18.39 5.37 -25.01
CA MET A 1 -17.42 6.06 -24.14
C MET A 1 -17.24 5.21 -22.89
N ALA A 2 -16.03 5.09 -22.36
CA ALA A 2 -15.75 4.28 -21.16
C ALA A 2 -16.21 4.96 -19.87
N ILE A 3 -16.37 6.28 -19.89
CA ILE A 3 -16.98 7.05 -18.78
C ILE A 3 -18.48 6.84 -18.80
N VAL A 4 -19.02 6.31 -17.69
CA VAL A 4 -20.45 6.04 -17.54
C VAL A 4 -21.21 7.36 -17.39
N LYS A 5 -22.32 7.50 -18.10
CA LYS A 5 -23.22 8.64 -17.92
C LYS A 5 -23.84 8.61 -16.54
N MET A 6 -23.86 9.75 -15.86
CA MET A 6 -24.37 9.91 -14.50
C MET A 6 -25.64 10.75 -14.49
N SER A 7 -26.54 10.39 -13.60
CA SER A 7 -27.73 11.19 -13.26
C SER A 7 -27.68 11.56 -11.79
N LYS A 8 -27.90 12.83 -11.50
CA LYS A 8 -28.14 13.31 -10.15
C LYS A 8 -29.55 12.98 -9.75
N PHE A 9 -29.73 12.45 -8.55
CA PHE A 9 -31.05 12.21 -7.99
C PHE A 9 -31.29 13.03 -6.74
N GLU A 10 -32.54 13.42 -6.54
CA GLU A 10 -33.05 13.99 -5.31
C GLU A 10 -34.23 13.15 -4.85
N LEU A 11 -34.12 12.56 -3.69
CA LEU A 11 -35.08 11.67 -3.10
C LEU A 11 -35.52 12.22 -1.75
N VAL A 12 -36.86 12.43 -1.58
CA VAL A 12 -37.47 12.77 -0.30
C VAL A 12 -38.28 11.59 0.18
N VAL A 13 -38.03 11.15 1.41
CA VAL A 13 -38.75 10.05 2.08
C VAL A 13 -39.13 10.43 3.51
N PHE A 14 -40.07 9.73 4.12
CA PHE A 14 -40.38 9.94 5.52
C PHE A 14 -39.23 9.49 6.43
N ALA A 15 -38.98 10.21 7.52
CA ALA A 15 -37.89 9.95 8.46
C ALA A 15 -37.89 8.52 9.01
N GLU A 16 -39.07 7.93 9.24
CA GLU A 16 -39.23 6.54 9.69
C GLU A 16 -38.72 5.51 8.66
N GLN A 17 -38.80 5.82 7.36
CA GLN A 17 -38.40 4.93 6.29
C GLN A 17 -36.92 5.01 5.97
N ARG A 18 -36.21 6.05 6.46
CA ARG A 18 -34.79 6.31 6.16
C ARG A 18 -33.91 5.07 6.31
N ALA A 19 -33.99 4.39 7.45
CA ALA A 19 -33.14 3.24 7.74
C ALA A 19 -33.35 2.07 6.77
N LYS A 20 -34.60 1.84 6.36
CA LYS A 20 -34.97 0.80 5.37
C LYS A 20 -34.45 1.17 3.99
N VAL A 21 -34.69 2.41 3.57
CA VAL A 21 -34.24 2.94 2.27
C VAL A 21 -32.71 2.88 2.16
N LEU A 22 -31.95 3.38 3.16
CA LEU A 22 -30.49 3.30 3.15
C LEU A 22 -29.98 1.86 3.10
N LYS A 23 -30.64 0.91 3.77
CA LYS A 23 -30.28 -0.51 3.69
C LYS A 23 -30.53 -1.08 2.30
N ALA A 24 -31.63 -0.71 1.66
CA ALA A 24 -31.95 -1.13 0.28
C ALA A 24 -31.00 -0.51 -0.74
N LEU A 25 -30.66 0.78 -0.59
CA LEU A 25 -29.67 1.45 -1.43
C LEU A 25 -28.26 0.86 -1.26
N GLN A 26 -27.91 0.39 -0.06
CA GLN A 26 -26.67 -0.31 0.16
C GLN A 26 -26.64 -1.69 -0.52
N LYS A 27 -27.77 -2.38 -0.60
CA LYS A 27 -27.93 -3.58 -1.44
C LYS A 27 -27.78 -3.24 -2.92
N PHE A 28 -28.42 -2.16 -3.38
CA PHE A 28 -28.31 -1.67 -4.77
C PHE A 28 -26.87 -1.32 -5.14
N LYS A 29 -26.02 -0.88 -4.18
CA LYS A 29 -24.59 -0.63 -4.29
C LYS A 29 -24.22 0.63 -5.09
N GLU A 30 -24.73 0.82 -6.29
CA GLU A 30 -24.30 1.84 -7.25
C GLU A 30 -24.88 3.23 -6.98
N VAL A 31 -24.66 3.73 -5.76
CA VAL A 31 -25.11 5.05 -5.29
C VAL A 31 -23.92 5.79 -4.68
N ASN A 32 -23.73 7.06 -5.03
CA ASN A 32 -22.76 7.95 -4.43
C ASN A 32 -23.49 9.18 -3.87
N PHE A 33 -23.50 9.33 -2.54
CA PHE A 33 -24.20 10.43 -1.89
C PHE A 33 -23.42 11.73 -1.98
N VAL A 34 -24.14 12.83 -2.16
CA VAL A 34 -23.62 14.20 -2.14
C VAL A 34 -23.89 14.81 -0.78
N ASP A 35 -22.89 15.46 -0.21
CA ASP A 35 -23.03 16.19 1.06
C ASP A 35 -23.87 17.46 0.83
N ILE A 36 -25.05 17.51 1.45
CA ILE A 36 -25.96 18.65 1.38
C ILE A 36 -25.41 19.73 2.32
N LYS A 37 -24.81 20.79 1.76
CA LYS A 37 -24.36 21.94 2.52
C LYS A 37 -25.58 22.80 2.89
N LEU A 38 -25.81 22.99 4.17
CA LEU A 38 -26.87 23.87 4.69
C LEU A 38 -26.40 25.32 4.84
N ARG A 39 -25.10 25.57 4.72
CA ARG A 39 -24.48 26.90 4.79
C ARG A 39 -23.50 27.06 3.66
N ASP A 40 -23.40 28.28 3.13
CA ASP A 40 -22.42 28.66 2.11
C ASP A 40 -20.96 28.73 2.70
N GLU A 41 -20.00 29.05 1.84
CA GLU A 41 -18.58 29.20 2.24
C GLU A 41 -18.36 30.36 3.22
N ASN A 42 -19.30 31.31 3.32
CA ASN A 42 -19.28 32.45 4.22
C ASN A 42 -19.96 32.16 5.57
N GLY A 43 -20.57 30.96 5.73
CA GLY A 43 -21.28 30.53 6.93
C GLY A 43 -22.72 31.02 7.00
N GLU A 44 -23.26 31.68 5.97
CA GLU A 44 -24.66 32.06 5.84
C GLU A 44 -25.51 30.85 5.41
N ILE A 45 -26.79 30.82 5.80
CA ILE A 45 -27.72 29.76 5.39
C ILE A 45 -27.85 29.86 3.86
N ASP A 46 -27.60 28.74 3.18
CA ASP A 46 -27.74 28.67 1.73
C ASP A 46 -29.18 29.07 1.34
N LYS A 47 -29.29 29.95 0.34
CA LYS A 47 -30.60 30.54 -0.08
C LYS A 47 -31.65 29.52 -0.50
N ASP A 48 -31.16 28.30 -0.86
CA ASP A 48 -32.05 27.17 -1.21
C ASP A 48 -32.42 26.30 0.00
N THR A 49 -31.96 26.66 1.21
CA THR A 49 -32.27 25.90 2.44
C THR A 49 -33.60 26.31 3.00
N VAL A 50 -34.55 25.37 3.07
CA VAL A 50 -35.87 25.58 3.68
C VAL A 50 -35.71 25.70 5.20
N GLU A 51 -36.45 26.63 5.81
CA GLU A 51 -36.49 26.80 7.28
C GLU A 51 -36.87 25.47 7.99
N GLY A 52 -36.12 25.11 9.02
CA GLY A 52 -36.31 23.86 9.78
C GLY A 52 -35.56 22.62 9.25
N VAL A 53 -34.72 22.77 8.22
CA VAL A 53 -33.85 21.67 7.75
C VAL A 53 -32.58 21.62 8.60
N ILE A 54 -32.27 20.45 9.14
CA ILE A 54 -31.08 20.19 9.91
C ILE A 54 -30.28 19.02 9.30
N LYS A 55 -28.98 18.96 9.55
CA LYS A 55 -28.19 17.77 9.24
C LYS A 55 -28.50 16.64 10.22
N TYR A 56 -28.55 15.42 9.69
CA TYR A 56 -28.62 14.25 10.54
C TYR A 56 -27.24 13.94 11.11
N VAL A 57 -27.10 14.04 12.43
CA VAL A 57 -25.87 13.69 13.14
C VAL A 57 -26.20 12.65 14.21
N ASN A 58 -25.51 11.52 14.19
CA ASN A 58 -25.67 10.45 15.18
C ASN A 58 -24.32 9.98 15.71
N ASN A 59 -23.64 10.89 16.41
CA ASN A 59 -22.31 10.64 16.99
C ASN A 59 -22.33 9.48 18.01
N GLU A 60 -23.42 9.30 18.73
CA GLU A 60 -23.55 8.25 19.74
C GLU A 60 -23.54 6.86 19.09
N GLU A 61 -24.33 6.64 18.06
CA GLU A 61 -24.37 5.37 17.36
C GLU A 61 -23.03 5.09 16.62
N LEU A 62 -22.39 6.13 16.10
CA LEU A 62 -21.07 6.01 15.47
C LEU A 62 -20.01 5.56 16.48
N THR A 63 -19.96 6.19 17.66
CA THR A 63 -19.05 5.82 18.76
C THR A 63 -19.26 4.36 19.18
N HIS A 64 -20.52 3.96 19.38
CA HIS A 64 -20.83 2.57 19.74
C HIS A 64 -20.43 1.55 18.67
N ILE A 65 -20.53 1.88 17.39
CA ILE A 65 -20.09 0.98 16.33
C ILE A 65 -18.55 0.91 16.29
N ASP A 66 -17.86 2.02 16.49
CA ASP A 66 -16.40 2.04 16.52
C ASP A 66 -15.84 1.23 17.69
N GLU A 67 -16.45 1.32 18.86
CA GLU A 67 -16.09 0.45 20.00
C GLU A 67 -16.27 -1.04 19.66
N ARG A 68 -17.39 -1.41 19.03
CA ARG A 68 -17.64 -2.80 18.61
C ARG A 68 -16.66 -3.28 17.56
N LEU A 69 -16.32 -2.45 16.58
CA LEU A 69 -15.33 -2.77 15.57
C LEU A 69 -13.94 -2.94 16.18
N TYR A 70 -13.59 -2.10 17.15
CA TYR A 70 -12.32 -2.24 17.88
C TYR A 70 -12.27 -3.56 18.65
N GLN A 71 -13.34 -3.91 19.39
CA GLN A 71 -13.43 -5.15 20.13
C GLN A 71 -13.35 -6.38 19.21
N LEU A 72 -14.06 -6.37 18.08
CA LEU A 72 -14.00 -7.43 17.06
C LEU A 72 -12.59 -7.55 16.45
N SER A 73 -11.98 -6.43 16.09
CA SER A 73 -10.61 -6.41 15.52
C SER A 73 -9.59 -6.96 16.51
N SER A 74 -9.71 -6.62 17.80
CA SER A 74 -8.88 -7.15 18.89
C SER A 74 -9.03 -8.66 19.01
N ALA A 75 -10.28 -9.16 19.06
CA ALA A 75 -10.58 -10.60 19.15
C ALA A 75 -10.03 -11.39 17.93
N ILE A 76 -10.29 -10.89 16.71
CA ILE A 76 -9.76 -11.48 15.47
C ILE A 76 -8.23 -11.54 15.49
N SER A 77 -7.57 -10.44 15.91
CA SER A 77 -6.12 -10.36 15.99
C SER A 77 -5.55 -11.33 17.02
N LEU A 78 -6.24 -11.50 18.15
CA LEU A 78 -5.87 -12.43 19.21
C LEU A 78 -5.93 -13.88 18.71
N ILE A 79 -7.03 -14.28 18.05
CA ILE A 79 -7.15 -15.61 17.47
C ILE A 79 -6.06 -15.85 16.43
N LYS A 80 -5.89 -14.96 15.45
CA LYS A 80 -4.88 -15.09 14.39
C LYS A 80 -3.47 -15.24 14.92
N LYS A 81 -3.12 -14.57 16.03
CA LYS A 81 -1.80 -14.66 16.66
C LYS A 81 -1.50 -16.02 17.26
N TYR A 82 -2.52 -16.74 17.75
CA TYR A 82 -2.37 -17.99 18.49
C TYR A 82 -2.98 -19.19 17.78
N ASP A 83 -3.59 -18.97 16.61
CA ASP A 83 -4.06 -20.04 15.75
C ASP A 83 -2.84 -20.78 15.16
N GLU A 84 -2.57 -21.97 15.70
CA GLU A 84 -1.49 -22.85 15.24
C GLU A 84 -1.95 -23.81 14.14
N ARG A 85 -3.20 -23.71 13.72
CA ARG A 85 -3.62 -24.41 12.52
C ARG A 85 -2.70 -23.95 11.41
N LYS A 86 -1.78 -24.86 10.99
CA LYS A 86 -0.97 -24.57 9.80
C LYS A 86 -1.95 -24.18 8.71
N THR A 87 -1.83 -22.98 8.19
CA THR A 87 -2.52 -22.58 6.97
C THR A 87 -2.23 -23.67 5.95
N ARG A 88 -3.12 -24.63 5.86
CA ARG A 88 -2.98 -25.70 4.87
C ARG A 88 -3.09 -24.99 3.53
N LEU A 89 -2.34 -25.46 2.55
CA LEU A 89 -2.49 -24.98 1.16
C LEU A 89 -3.98 -24.91 0.77
N ARG A 90 -4.80 -25.82 1.33
CA ARG A 90 -6.25 -25.85 1.16
C ARG A 90 -6.96 -24.59 1.70
N ASP A 91 -6.51 -24.00 2.81
CA ASP A 91 -7.13 -22.79 3.39
C ASP A 91 -6.76 -21.52 2.57
N ILE A 92 -5.54 -21.51 2.01
CA ILE A 92 -5.12 -20.48 1.05
C ILE A 92 -5.93 -20.59 -0.24
N ILE A 93 -6.22 -21.81 -0.67
CA ILE A 93 -7.01 -22.11 -1.87
C ILE A 93 -8.47 -21.70 -1.69
N HIS A 94 -9.08 -21.99 -0.54
CA HIS A 94 -10.47 -21.59 -0.28
C HIS A 94 -10.62 -20.07 -0.18
N GLY A 95 -9.55 -19.34 0.19
CA GLY A 95 -9.55 -17.88 0.25
C GLY A 95 -10.69 -17.33 1.13
N ASN A 96 -11.21 -16.17 0.75
CA ASN A 96 -12.32 -15.55 1.46
C ASN A 96 -13.65 -16.26 1.15
N GLU A 97 -14.47 -16.46 2.18
CA GLU A 97 -15.84 -17.00 1.99
C GLU A 97 -16.72 -16.01 1.20
N ASN A 98 -17.59 -16.55 0.35
CA ASN A 98 -18.53 -15.75 -0.42
C ASN A 98 -19.85 -15.62 0.33
N TYR A 99 -20.32 -14.40 0.51
CA TYR A 99 -21.61 -14.08 1.14
C TYR A 99 -22.44 -13.18 0.21
N THR A 100 -23.76 -13.34 0.28
CA THR A 100 -24.68 -12.29 -0.16
C THR A 100 -24.97 -11.38 1.04
N PHE A 101 -25.44 -10.15 0.80
CA PHE A 101 -25.77 -9.22 1.87
C PHE A 101 -26.82 -9.78 2.84
N ASP A 102 -27.77 -10.55 2.33
CA ASP A 102 -28.82 -11.19 3.14
C ASP A 102 -28.31 -12.35 3.98
N THR A 103 -27.45 -13.21 3.42
CA THR A 103 -26.85 -14.32 4.17
C THR A 103 -25.92 -13.78 5.26
N LEU A 104 -25.16 -12.73 4.98
CA LEU A 104 -24.32 -12.05 5.97
C LEU A 104 -25.15 -11.47 7.11
N SER A 105 -26.25 -10.78 6.80
CA SER A 105 -27.13 -10.18 7.81
C SER A 105 -27.81 -11.23 8.67
N LYS A 106 -28.28 -12.36 8.11
CA LYS A 106 -28.84 -13.48 8.86
C LYS A 106 -27.81 -14.11 9.80
N LYS A 107 -26.59 -14.35 9.32
CA LYS A 107 -25.49 -14.92 10.12
C LYS A 107 -25.19 -14.06 11.35
N VAL A 108 -25.10 -12.74 11.18
CA VAL A 108 -24.85 -11.81 12.30
C VAL A 108 -25.97 -11.83 13.35
N LEU A 109 -27.21 -12.09 12.94
CA LEU A 109 -28.34 -12.19 13.86
C LEU A 109 -28.39 -13.51 14.62
N THR A 110 -27.91 -14.61 14.03
CA THR A 110 -27.94 -15.95 14.63
C THR A 110 -26.72 -16.27 15.47
N TYR A 111 -25.58 -15.64 15.20
CA TYR A 111 -24.33 -15.87 15.91
C TYR A 111 -24.15 -14.92 17.10
N ASP A 112 -23.95 -15.46 18.30
CA ASP A 112 -23.74 -14.67 19.53
C ASP A 112 -22.31 -14.09 19.62
N TRP A 113 -21.95 -13.29 18.62
CA TRP A 113 -20.64 -12.67 18.51
C TRP A 113 -20.29 -11.78 19.72
N LYS A 114 -21.27 -11.18 20.38
CA LYS A 114 -21.05 -10.28 21.53
C LYS A 114 -20.44 -11.04 22.69
N LYS A 115 -20.97 -12.21 23.02
CA LYS A 115 -20.47 -13.08 24.06
C LYS A 115 -19.07 -13.55 23.75
N VAL A 116 -18.86 -14.10 22.56
CA VAL A 116 -17.55 -14.60 22.10
C VAL A 116 -16.47 -13.50 22.11
N THR A 117 -16.82 -12.31 21.62
CA THR A 117 -15.88 -11.18 21.60
C THR A 117 -15.53 -10.70 23.01
N SER A 118 -16.52 -10.62 23.92
CA SER A 118 -16.30 -10.24 25.31
C SER A 118 -15.40 -11.22 26.04
N GLU A 119 -15.66 -12.52 25.89
CA GLU A 119 -14.84 -13.60 26.48
C GLU A 119 -13.40 -13.55 25.96
N LEU A 120 -13.20 -13.46 24.66
CA LEU A 120 -11.89 -13.36 24.04
C LEU A 120 -11.10 -12.13 24.50
N ASN A 121 -11.75 -10.96 24.55
CA ASN A 121 -11.09 -9.74 25.01
C ASN A 121 -10.71 -9.84 26.50
N SER A 122 -11.57 -10.43 27.35
CA SER A 122 -11.25 -10.68 28.75
C SER A 122 -10.03 -11.63 28.90
N ILE A 123 -9.98 -12.69 28.12
CA ILE A 123 -8.83 -13.62 28.07
C ILE A 123 -7.58 -12.89 27.58
N GLY A 124 -7.70 -12.01 26.56
CA GLY A 124 -6.60 -11.21 26.03
C GLY A 124 -6.00 -10.25 27.05
N VAL A 125 -6.85 -9.58 27.85
CA VAL A 125 -6.41 -8.69 28.94
C VAL A 125 -5.66 -9.50 29.99
N LYS A 126 -6.22 -10.62 30.48
CA LYS A 126 -5.56 -11.51 31.46
C LYS A 126 -4.22 -12.05 30.95
N TYR A 127 -4.18 -12.44 29.67
CA TYR A 127 -2.94 -12.89 29.04
C TYR A 127 -1.86 -11.82 29.01
N SER A 128 -2.23 -10.59 28.71
CA SER A 128 -1.31 -9.44 28.69
C SER A 128 -0.82 -9.08 30.10
N GLN A 129 -1.69 -9.14 31.11
CA GLN A 129 -1.34 -8.94 32.51
C GLN A 129 -0.32 -9.98 32.97
N ILE A 130 -0.61 -11.28 32.78
CA ILE A 130 0.31 -12.36 33.16
C ILE A 130 1.65 -12.23 32.42
N LYS A 131 1.64 -11.84 31.15
CA LYS A 131 2.88 -11.60 30.39
C LYS A 131 3.71 -10.49 31.00
N SER A 132 3.08 -9.40 31.43
CA SER A 132 3.75 -8.28 32.09
C SER A 132 4.30 -8.68 33.46
N GLU A 133 3.54 -9.44 34.25
CA GLU A 133 3.99 -9.98 35.56
C GLU A 133 5.20 -10.90 35.42
N ILE A 134 5.17 -11.81 34.46
CA ILE A 134 6.32 -12.67 34.13
C ILE A 134 7.55 -11.82 33.82
N SER A 135 7.42 -10.77 33.02
CA SER A 135 8.55 -9.90 32.68
C SER A 135 9.09 -9.15 33.91
N LYS A 136 8.21 -8.64 34.78
CA LYS A 136 8.61 -7.98 36.03
C LYS A 136 9.35 -8.95 36.98
N LYS A 137 8.83 -10.18 37.10
CA LYS A 137 9.46 -11.20 37.95
C LYS A 137 10.81 -11.68 37.38
N TYR A 138 10.96 -11.76 36.05
CA TYR A 138 12.27 -12.02 35.46
C TYR A 138 13.25 -10.90 35.72
N ALA A 139 12.86 -9.63 35.56
CA ALA A 139 13.74 -8.49 35.88
C ALA A 139 14.20 -8.55 37.34
N ARG A 140 13.28 -8.91 38.27
CA ARG A 140 13.62 -9.07 39.68
C ARG A 140 14.51 -10.29 39.92
N TYR A 141 14.27 -11.40 39.21
CA TYR A 141 15.11 -12.59 39.25
C TYR A 141 16.54 -12.27 38.80
N ASP A 142 16.72 -11.57 37.71
CA ASP A 142 18.04 -11.19 37.16
C ASP A 142 18.77 -10.23 38.13
N GLU A 143 18.07 -9.34 38.80
CA GLU A 143 18.60 -8.45 39.81
C GLU A 143 19.11 -9.25 41.04
N ILE A 144 18.31 -10.18 41.56
CA ILE A 144 18.68 -11.01 42.71
C ILE A 144 19.80 -12.01 42.34
N ASP A 145 19.86 -12.48 41.08
CA ASP A 145 20.92 -13.39 40.62
C ASP A 145 22.32 -12.79 40.77
N LEU A 146 22.44 -11.47 40.80
CA LEU A 146 23.71 -10.75 41.05
C LEU A 146 24.23 -10.98 42.46
N TRP A 147 23.32 -11.23 43.41
CA TRP A 147 23.60 -11.41 44.85
C TRP A 147 23.46 -12.88 45.33
N GLU A 148 23.45 -13.83 44.38
CA GLU A 148 23.18 -15.27 44.65
C GLU A 148 24.08 -15.89 45.74
N ARG A 149 25.34 -15.44 45.83
CA ARG A 149 26.30 -15.94 46.80
C ARG A 149 26.17 -15.35 48.21
N LEU A 150 25.31 -14.34 48.38
CA LEU A 150 25.02 -13.79 49.69
C LEU A 150 24.15 -14.80 50.46
N ASP A 151 24.72 -15.43 51.51
CA ASP A 151 24.07 -16.48 52.31
C ASP A 151 23.32 -15.92 53.52
N VAL A 152 23.21 -14.61 53.66
CA VAL A 152 22.55 -13.89 54.75
C VAL A 152 21.40 -13.02 54.24
N ASN A 153 20.35 -12.89 55.05
CA ASN A 153 19.22 -12.02 54.74
C ASN A 153 19.66 -10.54 54.77
N PRO A 154 19.54 -9.79 53.67
CA PRO A 154 19.95 -8.35 53.61
C PRO A 154 19.24 -7.47 54.63
N MET A 155 17.98 -7.76 54.96
CA MET A 155 17.23 -7.01 55.99
C MET A 155 17.77 -7.27 57.40
N GLU A 156 18.31 -8.46 57.68
CA GLU A 156 18.96 -8.74 58.96
C GLU A 156 20.33 -8.07 59.05
N LEU A 157 21.08 -8.03 57.96
CA LEU A 157 22.33 -7.25 57.92
C LEU A 157 22.14 -5.75 58.27
N LYS A 158 21.04 -5.14 57.81
CA LYS A 158 20.69 -3.74 58.16
C LYS A 158 20.32 -3.55 59.62
N LYS A 159 19.88 -4.58 60.35
CA LYS A 159 19.50 -4.51 61.77
C LYS A 159 20.70 -4.60 62.72
N LEU A 160 21.88 -4.93 62.24
CA LEU A 160 23.09 -5.08 63.04
C LEU A 160 23.50 -3.67 63.64
N LYS A 161 23.53 -3.60 65.01
CA LYS A 161 23.78 -2.35 65.69
C LYS A 161 25.26 -2.07 66.02
N LYS A 162 26.13 -3.07 65.83
CA LYS A 162 27.56 -2.99 66.20
C LYS A 162 28.50 -2.90 65.01
N VAL A 163 27.98 -3.00 63.80
CA VAL A 163 28.73 -2.95 62.54
C VAL A 163 27.92 -2.21 61.47
N ASN A 164 28.61 -1.57 60.56
CA ASN A 164 28.04 -1.02 59.33
C ASN A 164 28.18 -2.09 58.22
N THR A 165 27.12 -2.28 57.51
CA THR A 165 27.08 -3.28 56.38
C THR A 165 26.75 -2.56 55.10
N PHE A 166 27.50 -2.83 54.05
CA PHE A 166 27.32 -2.25 52.73
C PHE A 166 27.30 -3.39 51.68
N LEU A 167 26.28 -3.35 50.85
CA LEU A 167 26.24 -4.10 49.58
C LEU A 167 26.53 -3.12 48.47
N GLY A 168 27.37 -3.49 47.53
CA GLY A 168 27.68 -2.55 46.46
C GLY A 168 28.52 -3.15 45.35
N THR A 169 28.76 -2.33 44.35
CA THR A 169 29.48 -2.72 43.13
C THR A 169 30.68 -1.79 42.89
N ILE A 170 31.70 -2.33 42.26
CA ILE A 170 32.84 -1.59 41.78
C ILE A 170 33.12 -1.97 40.31
N PRO A 171 33.66 -1.06 39.47
CA PRO A 171 34.19 -1.42 38.17
C PRO A 171 35.33 -2.42 38.28
N LEU A 172 35.33 -3.47 37.47
CA LEU A 172 36.36 -4.52 37.46
C LEU A 172 37.79 -3.95 37.36
N LYS A 173 37.97 -2.86 36.64
CA LYS A 173 39.26 -2.18 36.45
C LYS A 173 39.82 -1.63 37.79
N LEU A 174 38.95 -1.28 38.72
CA LEU A 174 39.34 -0.71 40.06
C LEU A 174 39.40 -1.78 41.13
N LYS A 175 39.23 -3.07 40.81
CA LYS A 175 39.27 -4.19 41.74
C LYS A 175 40.56 -4.25 42.52
N GLY A 176 41.72 -4.02 41.89
CA GLY A 176 43.03 -4.01 42.53
C GLY A 176 43.17 -2.93 43.57
N GLU A 177 42.80 -1.70 43.25
CA GLU A 177 42.84 -0.52 44.12
C GLU A 177 41.88 -0.71 45.31
N PHE A 178 40.70 -1.25 45.09
CA PHE A 178 39.74 -1.58 46.13
C PHE A 178 40.29 -2.58 47.14
N ILE A 179 40.84 -3.72 46.69
CA ILE A 179 41.39 -4.76 47.55
C ILE A 179 42.61 -4.21 48.32
N GLU A 180 43.49 -3.45 47.68
CA GLU A 180 44.64 -2.84 48.37
C GLU A 180 44.21 -1.83 49.41
N GLY A 181 43.19 -1.00 49.10
CA GLY A 181 42.65 -0.02 50.05
C GLY A 181 41.99 -0.67 51.26
N ILE A 182 41.11 -1.66 51.01
CA ILE A 182 40.33 -2.28 52.09
C ILE A 182 41.19 -3.20 52.99
N SER A 183 42.27 -3.82 52.45
CA SER A 183 43.21 -4.67 53.21
C SER A 183 44.07 -3.90 54.22
N LYS A 184 44.12 -2.56 54.11
CA LYS A 184 44.79 -1.66 55.10
C LYS A 184 43.90 -1.33 56.31
N LEU A 185 42.64 -1.80 56.33
CA LEU A 185 41.64 -1.58 57.36
C LEU A 185 41.55 -2.78 58.31
N ASP A 186 41.95 -2.64 59.56
CA ASP A 186 42.06 -3.75 60.52
C ASP A 186 40.72 -4.27 61.02
N LYS A 187 39.64 -3.47 60.97
CA LYS A 187 38.30 -3.82 61.46
C LYS A 187 37.23 -3.90 60.39
N THR A 188 37.64 -4.15 59.13
CA THR A 188 36.74 -4.25 57.98
C THR A 188 36.89 -5.57 57.32
N TYR A 189 35.76 -6.29 57.15
CA TYR A 189 35.65 -7.50 56.39
C TYR A 189 35.01 -7.25 55.02
N TYR A 190 35.49 -7.90 53.98
CA TYR A 190 34.87 -7.86 52.66
C TYR A 190 34.78 -9.24 52.05
N GLU A 191 33.77 -9.44 51.25
CA GLU A 191 33.57 -10.67 50.53
C GLU A 191 33.15 -10.36 49.06
N GLU A 192 33.81 -11.01 48.11
CA GLU A 192 33.48 -10.96 46.68
C GLU A 192 32.35 -11.95 46.37
N LEU A 193 31.20 -11.42 46.02
CA LEU A 193 30.01 -12.24 45.77
C LEU A 193 29.93 -12.72 44.31
N LYS A 194 30.09 -11.81 43.34
CA LYS A 194 29.94 -12.17 41.91
C LYS A 194 30.69 -11.17 41.03
N ILE A 195 31.16 -11.64 39.89
CA ILE A 195 31.68 -10.79 38.79
C ILE A 195 30.76 -10.93 37.59
N VAL A 196 30.21 -9.79 37.15
CA VAL A 196 29.34 -9.79 35.96
C VAL A 196 29.76 -8.68 35.01
N LYS A 197 30.17 -9.05 33.81
CA LYS A 197 30.72 -8.11 32.82
C LYS A 197 31.92 -7.31 33.41
N ASP A 198 31.74 -5.99 33.53
CA ASP A 198 32.75 -5.06 33.99
C ASP A 198 32.54 -4.61 35.44
N GLU A 199 31.68 -5.27 36.23
CA GLU A 199 31.35 -4.96 37.61
C GLU A 199 31.60 -6.14 38.54
N VAL A 200 32.06 -5.85 39.76
CA VAL A 200 32.28 -6.81 40.84
C VAL A 200 31.38 -6.43 42.01
N TYR A 201 30.64 -7.40 42.50
CA TYR A 201 29.69 -7.26 43.61
C TYR A 201 30.32 -7.69 44.92
N TYR A 202 30.22 -6.82 45.95
CA TYR A 202 30.84 -7.03 47.26
C TYR A 202 29.83 -6.89 48.39
N LEU A 203 30.04 -7.70 49.42
CA LEU A 203 29.59 -7.42 50.78
C LEU A 203 30.77 -6.82 51.57
N VAL A 204 30.55 -5.68 52.25
CA VAL A 204 31.53 -5.05 53.11
C VAL A 204 30.91 -4.83 54.49
N ILE A 205 31.60 -5.30 55.54
CA ILE A 205 31.19 -5.15 56.92
C ILE A 205 32.31 -4.42 57.69
N SER A 206 31.99 -3.29 58.30
CA SER A 206 32.96 -2.48 58.98
C SER A 206 32.52 -2.10 60.40
N SER A 207 33.49 -1.87 61.31
CA SER A 207 33.22 -1.34 62.66
C SER A 207 32.51 0.04 62.61
N ILE A 208 31.78 0.35 63.69
CA ILE A 208 31.10 1.67 63.87
C ILE A 208 32.10 2.80 64.21
N ASP A 209 33.37 2.48 64.49
CA ASP A 209 34.38 3.46 64.85
C ASP A 209 34.50 4.54 63.74
N GLU A 210 34.43 5.84 64.20
CA GLU A 210 34.39 6.99 63.26
C GLU A 210 35.66 7.05 62.39
N SER A 211 36.83 6.73 62.95
CA SER A 211 38.10 6.72 62.20
C SER A 211 38.18 5.65 61.15
N GLU A 212 37.55 4.49 61.37
CA GLU A 212 37.49 3.39 60.38
C GLU A 212 36.49 3.73 59.27
N LYS A 213 35.39 4.36 59.62
CA LYS A 213 34.36 4.83 58.70
C LYS A 213 34.86 5.89 57.71
N GLU A 214 35.68 6.86 58.20
CA GLU A 214 36.29 7.87 57.33
C GLU A 214 37.24 7.24 56.31
N LYS A 215 38.12 6.34 56.78
CA LYS A 215 39.04 5.59 55.89
C LYS A 215 38.30 4.72 54.86
N LEU A 216 37.22 4.02 55.30
CA LEU A 216 36.39 3.23 54.40
C LEU A 216 35.71 4.08 53.34
N SER A 217 35.22 5.28 53.74
CA SER A 217 34.60 6.25 52.81
C SER A 217 35.58 6.75 51.73
N GLU A 218 36.85 6.89 52.12
CA GLU A 218 37.93 7.25 51.18
C GLU A 218 38.20 6.12 50.18
N VAL A 219 38.28 4.87 50.65
CA VAL A 219 38.42 3.68 49.79
C VAL A 219 37.24 3.55 48.81
N PHE A 220 36.02 3.75 49.30
CA PHE A 220 34.82 3.72 48.46
C PHE A 220 34.84 4.79 47.38
N ARG A 221 35.30 5.99 47.71
CA ARG A 221 35.41 7.08 46.72
C ARG A 221 36.48 6.79 45.66
N ASN A 222 37.64 6.31 46.07
CA ASN A 222 38.75 5.99 45.15
C ASN A 222 38.45 4.83 44.24
N SER A 223 37.73 3.84 44.72
CA SER A 223 37.31 2.65 43.93
C SER A 223 35.96 2.79 43.24
N SER A 224 35.33 3.97 43.31
CA SER A 224 33.98 4.21 42.76
C SER A 224 32.96 3.16 43.23
N PHE A 225 32.99 2.84 44.53
CA PHE A 225 32.06 1.88 45.13
C PHE A 225 30.62 2.43 45.12
N GLY A 226 29.76 1.83 44.31
CA GLY A 226 28.32 2.12 44.25
C GLY A 226 27.57 1.30 45.32
N VAL A 227 27.04 1.97 46.33
CA VAL A 227 26.21 1.29 47.35
C VAL A 227 24.87 0.91 46.75
N GLU A 228 24.55 -0.35 46.83
CA GLU A 228 23.30 -0.94 46.36
C GLU A 228 22.36 -1.26 47.54
N ASN A 229 21.09 -1.00 47.37
CA ASN A 229 20.08 -1.25 48.39
C ASN A 229 19.22 -2.43 48.02
N LEU A 230 19.56 -3.60 48.55
CA LEU A 230 18.80 -4.82 48.29
C LEU A 230 17.68 -4.97 49.32
N ASP A 231 16.43 -4.81 48.87
CA ASP A 231 15.23 -4.77 49.69
C ASP A 231 14.48 -6.10 49.61
N ILE A 232 15.03 -7.14 50.25
CA ILE A 232 14.45 -8.51 50.37
C ILE A 232 14.60 -8.99 51.82
N ASP A 233 13.51 -9.64 52.31
CA ASP A 233 13.44 -10.21 53.62
C ASP A 233 13.59 -11.77 53.57
N ALA A 234 14.58 -12.22 52.83
CA ALA A 234 14.96 -13.62 52.69
C ALA A 234 16.40 -13.73 52.20
N VAL A 235 17.02 -14.89 52.34
CA VAL A 235 18.30 -15.16 51.69
C VAL A 235 18.12 -15.10 50.18
N PRO A 236 18.98 -14.41 49.41
CA PRO A 236 18.82 -14.21 47.96
C PRO A 236 18.58 -15.49 47.17
N GLN A 237 19.26 -16.58 47.55
CA GLN A 237 19.06 -17.88 46.90
C GLN A 237 17.65 -18.45 47.13
N ASP A 238 17.09 -18.32 48.32
CA ASP A 238 15.76 -18.79 48.66
C ASP A 238 14.69 -17.99 47.94
N TYR A 239 14.86 -16.66 47.93
CA TYR A 239 13.98 -15.73 47.23
C TYR A 239 14.00 -15.97 45.68
N LYS A 240 15.17 -16.26 45.15
CA LYS A 240 15.35 -16.62 43.74
C LYS A 240 14.58 -17.90 43.40
N ASN A 241 14.64 -18.92 44.29
CA ASN A 241 13.90 -20.17 44.13
C ASN A 241 12.39 -19.98 44.20
N GLU A 242 11.92 -19.07 45.06
CA GLU A 242 10.51 -18.67 45.15
C GLU A 242 10.06 -17.98 43.87
N LEU A 243 10.79 -16.96 43.40
CA LEU A 243 10.51 -16.29 42.13
C LEU A 243 10.43 -17.29 40.96
N GLN A 244 11.31 -18.27 40.91
CA GLN A 244 11.31 -19.30 39.87
C GLN A 244 10.06 -20.17 39.92
N LYS A 245 9.55 -20.54 41.11
CA LYS A 245 8.29 -21.26 41.29
C LYS A 245 7.12 -20.40 40.78
N GLU A 246 7.04 -19.13 41.21
CA GLU A 246 5.99 -18.20 40.80
C GLU A 246 5.99 -17.96 39.28
N ILE A 247 7.15 -17.75 38.67
CA ILE A 247 7.31 -17.68 37.22
C ILE A 247 6.81 -18.95 36.54
N GLY A 248 7.10 -20.13 37.16
CA GLY A 248 6.61 -21.39 36.68
C GLY A 248 5.09 -21.52 36.69
N GLU A 249 4.44 -21.04 37.74
CA GLU A 249 2.97 -21.00 37.87
C GLU A 249 2.33 -20.02 36.88
N LEU A 250 2.87 -18.82 36.76
CA LEU A 250 2.40 -17.84 35.78
C LEU A 250 2.56 -18.36 34.34
N LYS A 251 3.65 -19.06 34.04
CA LYS A 251 3.82 -19.76 32.74
C LYS A 251 2.78 -20.84 32.50
N LYS A 252 2.38 -21.60 33.52
CA LYS A 252 1.30 -22.58 33.40
C LYS A 252 -0.04 -21.90 33.12
N GLN A 253 -0.35 -20.81 33.86
CA GLN A 253 -1.57 -20.03 33.64
C GLN A 253 -1.59 -19.42 32.21
N LYS A 254 -0.50 -18.86 31.76
CA LYS A 254 -0.33 -18.32 30.40
C LYS A 254 -0.58 -19.41 29.33
N ARG A 255 -0.09 -20.64 29.54
CA ARG A 255 -0.35 -21.77 28.63
C ARG A 255 -1.83 -22.16 28.61
N LYS A 256 -2.51 -22.16 29.76
CA LYS A 256 -3.96 -22.43 29.83
C LYS A 256 -4.76 -21.39 29.06
N LEU A 257 -4.47 -20.09 29.25
CA LEU A 257 -5.14 -19.03 28.49
C LEU A 257 -4.87 -19.14 26.98
N LYS A 258 -3.64 -19.47 26.57
CA LYS A 258 -3.32 -19.73 25.16
C LYS A 258 -4.13 -20.91 24.60
N ALA A 259 -4.31 -21.97 25.37
CA ALA A 259 -5.14 -23.11 24.97
C ALA A 259 -6.63 -22.70 24.84
N GLN A 260 -7.14 -21.88 25.74
CA GLN A 260 -8.50 -21.32 25.65
C GLN A 260 -8.67 -20.47 24.39
N ILE A 261 -7.71 -19.59 24.05
CA ILE A 261 -7.80 -18.79 22.80
C ILE A 261 -7.89 -19.72 21.58
N LYS A 262 -7.17 -20.85 21.58
CA LYS A 262 -7.20 -21.79 20.46
C LYS A 262 -8.57 -22.44 20.25
N THR A 263 -9.39 -22.62 21.28
CA THR A 263 -10.74 -23.19 21.10
C THR A 263 -11.65 -22.33 20.26
N TYR A 264 -11.39 -20.99 20.23
CA TYR A 264 -12.13 -20.05 19.41
C TYR A 264 -11.62 -19.94 17.96
N SER A 265 -10.69 -20.81 17.53
CA SER A 265 -10.17 -20.75 16.16
C SER A 265 -11.25 -21.01 15.11
N GLU A 266 -12.29 -21.77 15.43
CA GLU A 266 -13.42 -22.03 14.53
C GLU A 266 -14.33 -20.80 14.37
N ASP A 267 -14.39 -19.95 15.38
CA ASP A 267 -15.19 -18.71 15.36
C ASP A 267 -14.53 -17.60 14.51
N LEU A 268 -13.30 -17.79 14.03
CA LEU A 268 -12.55 -16.75 13.31
C LEU A 268 -13.30 -16.22 12.07
N THR A 269 -13.81 -17.14 11.24
CA THR A 269 -14.54 -16.78 10.02
C THR A 269 -15.83 -16.06 10.32
N ASP A 270 -16.53 -16.47 11.37
CA ASP A 270 -17.79 -15.87 11.81
C ASP A 270 -17.58 -14.47 12.37
N LEU A 271 -16.55 -14.27 13.20
CA LEU A 271 -16.14 -12.94 13.68
C LEU A 271 -15.70 -12.01 12.55
N GLN A 272 -15.01 -12.54 11.54
CA GLN A 272 -14.65 -11.78 10.35
C GLN A 272 -15.86 -11.35 9.54
N ALA A 273 -16.85 -12.21 9.37
CA ALA A 273 -18.11 -11.87 8.71
C ALA A 273 -18.87 -10.79 9.49
N VAL A 274 -18.94 -10.90 10.83
CA VAL A 274 -19.55 -9.87 11.70
C VAL A 274 -18.81 -8.53 11.56
N TYR A 275 -17.48 -8.54 11.51
CA TYR A 275 -16.69 -7.34 11.33
C TYR A 275 -17.03 -6.60 10.02
N GLU A 276 -17.12 -7.33 8.90
CA GLU A 276 -17.51 -6.75 7.62
C GLU A 276 -18.96 -6.19 7.61
N TYR A 277 -19.87 -6.89 8.26
CA TYR A 277 -21.23 -6.36 8.44
C TYR A 277 -21.27 -5.07 9.24
N MET A 278 -20.48 -4.98 10.33
CA MET A 278 -20.39 -3.77 11.15
C MET A 278 -19.69 -2.62 10.41
N GLN A 279 -18.71 -2.90 9.57
CA GLN A 279 -18.12 -1.90 8.67
C GLN A 279 -19.16 -1.32 7.71
N ASN A 280 -19.98 -2.17 7.10
CA ASN A 280 -21.06 -1.72 6.23
C ASN A 280 -22.14 -0.95 7.00
N LYS A 281 -22.39 -1.31 8.27
CA LYS A 281 -23.29 -0.54 9.13
C LYS A 281 -22.70 0.83 9.48
N LYS A 282 -21.40 0.90 9.78
CA LYS A 282 -20.67 2.17 9.98
C LYS A 282 -20.80 3.08 8.76
N LEU A 283 -20.54 2.52 7.56
CA LEU A 283 -20.68 3.28 6.31
C LEU A 283 -22.07 3.90 6.17
N ARG A 284 -23.15 3.17 6.50
CA ARG A 284 -24.51 3.73 6.44
C ARG A 284 -24.70 4.92 7.37
N ILE A 285 -24.12 4.91 8.56
CA ILE A 285 -24.21 6.01 9.50
C ILE A 285 -23.43 7.22 8.99
N VAL A 286 -22.18 7.00 8.55
CA VAL A 286 -21.32 8.06 8.00
C VAL A 286 -21.97 8.70 6.77
N GLU A 287 -22.52 7.91 5.85
CA GLU A 287 -23.22 8.44 4.68
C GLU A 287 -24.54 9.13 5.04
N SER A 288 -25.19 8.73 6.15
CA SER A 288 -26.41 9.42 6.61
C SER A 288 -26.14 10.84 7.15
N GLU A 289 -24.92 11.16 7.56
CA GLU A 289 -24.53 12.52 7.97
C GLU A 289 -24.50 13.52 6.81
N LYS A 290 -24.45 13.02 5.58
CA LYS A 290 -24.53 13.86 4.37
C LYS A 290 -25.96 14.30 4.04
N LEU A 291 -26.95 13.66 4.66
CA LEU A 291 -28.36 13.90 4.41
C LEU A 291 -28.86 15.14 5.16
N ALA A 292 -29.89 15.75 4.61
CA ALA A 292 -30.63 16.80 5.28
C ALA A 292 -32.01 16.25 5.72
N GLN A 293 -32.51 16.68 6.88
CA GLN A 293 -33.75 16.22 7.39
C GLN A 293 -34.58 17.36 8.02
N THR A 294 -35.88 17.21 7.94
CA THR A 294 -36.85 17.94 8.75
C THR A 294 -37.38 17.00 9.86
N GLU A 295 -38.32 17.43 10.64
CA GLU A 295 -38.96 16.60 11.67
C GLU A 295 -39.51 15.29 11.09
N ASN A 296 -40.15 15.32 9.92
CA ASN A 296 -40.90 14.20 9.35
C ASN A 296 -40.29 13.64 8.05
N THR A 297 -39.41 14.35 7.41
CA THR A 297 -38.85 13.96 6.09
C THR A 297 -37.34 14.02 6.04
N VAL A 298 -36.76 13.23 5.15
CA VAL A 298 -35.31 13.20 4.86
C VAL A 298 -35.08 13.43 3.37
N LEU A 299 -34.21 14.37 3.05
CA LEU A 299 -33.72 14.64 1.71
C LEU A 299 -32.39 13.92 1.49
N ILE A 300 -32.34 13.14 0.45
CA ILE A 300 -31.17 12.37 0.01
C ILE A 300 -30.79 12.84 -1.38
N LYS A 301 -29.58 13.37 -1.55
CA LYS A 301 -29.02 13.74 -2.86
C LYS A 301 -27.84 12.87 -3.20
N GLY A 302 -27.70 12.52 -4.48
CA GLY A 302 -26.57 11.71 -4.91
C GLY A 302 -26.50 11.51 -6.40
N TRP A 303 -25.54 10.70 -6.81
CA TRP A 303 -25.27 10.33 -8.19
C TRP A 303 -25.49 8.84 -8.39
N ILE A 304 -26.09 8.48 -9.52
CA ILE A 304 -26.24 7.09 -9.98
C ILE A 304 -25.90 6.99 -11.46
N PRO A 305 -25.47 5.82 -11.95
CA PRO A 305 -25.38 5.57 -13.39
C PRO A 305 -26.74 5.76 -14.07
N THR A 306 -26.79 6.54 -15.14
CA THR A 306 -28.05 6.80 -15.87
C THR A 306 -28.72 5.49 -16.36
N GLU A 307 -27.95 4.48 -16.72
CA GLU A 307 -28.46 3.16 -17.11
C GLU A 307 -29.18 2.41 -15.98
N LYS A 308 -29.01 2.84 -14.72
CA LYS A 308 -29.57 2.21 -13.50
C LYS A 308 -30.74 2.96 -12.89
N VAL A 309 -31.19 4.07 -13.49
CA VAL A 309 -32.28 4.91 -12.99
C VAL A 309 -33.57 4.11 -12.72
N GLN A 310 -33.97 3.27 -13.67
CA GLN A 310 -35.18 2.46 -13.54
C GLN A 310 -35.08 1.41 -12.41
N ASP A 311 -33.93 0.78 -12.26
CA ASP A 311 -33.70 -0.19 -11.19
C ASP A 311 -33.65 0.48 -9.82
N PHE A 312 -33.07 1.68 -9.73
CA PHE A 312 -33.07 2.50 -8.54
C PHE A 312 -34.48 2.87 -8.09
N GLU A 313 -35.32 3.34 -9.02
CA GLU A 313 -36.71 3.67 -8.73
C GLU A 313 -37.49 2.45 -8.22
N LYS A 314 -37.30 1.26 -8.83
CA LYS A 314 -37.93 0.01 -8.34
C LYS A 314 -37.52 -0.30 -6.90
N VAL A 315 -36.24 -0.13 -6.56
CA VAL A 315 -35.73 -0.37 -5.20
C VAL A 315 -36.34 0.60 -4.20
N VAL A 316 -36.42 1.89 -4.53
CA VAL A 316 -37.03 2.89 -3.67
C VAL A 316 -38.52 2.60 -3.49
N LYS A 317 -39.26 2.36 -4.58
CA LYS A 317 -40.70 2.02 -4.55
C LYS A 317 -40.98 0.76 -3.74
N GLY A 318 -40.10 -0.23 -3.79
CA GLY A 318 -40.23 -1.47 -3.02
C GLY A 318 -40.22 -1.26 -1.50
N GLU A 319 -39.48 -0.26 -1.01
CA GLU A 319 -39.36 0.02 0.43
C GLU A 319 -40.32 1.12 0.94
N THR A 320 -40.73 2.03 0.05
CA THR A 320 -41.54 3.21 0.43
C THR A 320 -42.98 3.14 -0.07
N GLY A 321 -43.30 2.18 -0.95
CA GLY A 321 -44.57 2.12 -1.64
C GLY A 321 -44.78 3.31 -2.57
N SER A 322 -45.84 4.11 -2.34
CA SER A 322 -46.10 5.35 -3.09
C SER A 322 -45.70 6.64 -2.35
N SER A 323 -45.05 6.49 -1.17
CA SER A 323 -44.81 7.61 -0.26
C SER A 323 -43.38 8.13 -0.40
N TYR A 324 -43.01 8.58 -1.61
CA TYR A 324 -41.72 9.21 -1.89
C TYR A 324 -41.85 10.27 -2.99
N TYR A 325 -40.90 11.20 -3.02
CA TYR A 325 -40.69 12.12 -4.13
C TYR A 325 -39.30 11.90 -4.70
N LEU A 326 -39.19 11.71 -6.01
CA LEU A 326 -37.92 11.36 -6.65
C LEU A 326 -37.82 12.11 -7.98
N THR A 327 -36.71 12.84 -8.15
CA THR A 327 -36.37 13.52 -9.40
C THR A 327 -35.00 13.10 -9.87
N PHE A 328 -34.78 13.17 -11.17
CA PHE A 328 -33.50 12.90 -11.81
C PHE A 328 -33.13 14.03 -12.77
N GLU A 329 -31.86 14.42 -12.73
CA GLU A 329 -31.27 15.38 -13.63
C GLU A 329 -30.02 14.76 -14.29
N GLU A 330 -29.88 14.91 -15.60
CA GLU A 330 -28.65 14.46 -16.28
C GLU A 330 -27.47 15.35 -15.88
N ALA A 331 -26.29 14.72 -15.69
CA ALA A 331 -25.07 15.44 -15.36
C ALA A 331 -24.64 16.38 -16.49
N GLU A 332 -24.33 17.62 -16.17
CA GLU A 332 -23.73 18.57 -17.10
C GLU A 332 -22.28 18.19 -17.40
N LYS A 333 -21.82 18.47 -18.65
CA LYS A 333 -20.49 18.06 -19.10
C LYS A 333 -19.34 18.69 -18.32
N ASP A 334 -19.53 19.92 -17.87
CA ASP A 334 -18.48 20.73 -17.22
C ASP A 334 -18.62 20.76 -15.68
N ASP A 335 -19.55 20.00 -15.11
CA ASP A 335 -19.73 19.91 -13.67
C ASP A 335 -18.60 19.06 -13.03
N ALA A 336 -17.70 19.73 -12.30
CA ALA A 336 -16.59 19.11 -11.58
C ALA A 336 -17.03 18.25 -10.38
N THR A 337 -18.30 18.30 -9.99
CA THR A 337 -18.83 17.51 -8.85
C THR A 337 -19.27 16.11 -9.25
N VAL A 338 -19.43 15.84 -10.55
CA VAL A 338 -19.84 14.55 -11.09
C VAL A 338 -18.81 13.47 -10.79
N PRO A 339 -19.16 12.39 -10.06
CA PRO A 339 -18.23 11.31 -9.80
C PRO A 339 -18.05 10.43 -11.05
N ILE A 340 -16.83 9.98 -11.26
CA ILE A 340 -16.43 9.23 -12.44
C ILE A 340 -16.46 7.73 -12.17
N LYS A 341 -17.27 7.02 -12.95
CA LYS A 341 -17.27 5.55 -13.01
C LYS A 341 -16.82 5.11 -14.39
N LEU A 342 -15.80 4.27 -14.42
CA LEU A 342 -15.26 3.71 -15.66
C LEU A 342 -15.94 2.35 -15.96
N LYS A 343 -16.28 2.11 -17.23
CA LYS A 343 -16.83 0.84 -17.70
C LYS A 343 -16.05 0.41 -18.94
N ASN A 344 -14.99 -0.32 -18.71
CA ASN A 344 -14.07 -0.80 -19.72
C ASN A 344 -14.30 -2.27 -20.08
N GLY A 345 -13.81 -2.68 -21.24
CA GLY A 345 -13.78 -4.08 -21.66
C GLY A 345 -12.89 -4.94 -20.73
N LYS A 346 -13.03 -6.27 -20.85
CA LYS A 346 -12.39 -7.25 -19.94
C LYS A 346 -10.86 -7.08 -19.80
N VAL A 347 -10.16 -6.63 -20.83
CA VAL A 347 -8.72 -6.42 -20.80
C VAL A 347 -8.41 -5.04 -20.19
N ALA A 348 -8.99 -3.97 -20.73
CA ALA A 348 -8.71 -2.62 -20.26
C ALA A 348 -9.13 -2.39 -18.80
N SER A 349 -10.18 -3.06 -18.33
CA SER A 349 -10.67 -2.91 -16.94
C SER A 349 -9.66 -3.30 -15.87
N VAL A 350 -8.67 -4.14 -16.15
CA VAL A 350 -7.61 -4.49 -15.19
C VAL A 350 -6.51 -3.42 -15.11
N PHE A 351 -6.46 -2.50 -16.09
CA PHE A 351 -5.54 -1.37 -16.16
C PHE A 351 -6.14 -0.09 -15.56
N GLU A 352 -7.43 -0.07 -15.18
CA GLU A 352 -8.10 1.08 -14.56
C GLU A 352 -7.39 1.55 -13.28
N ASN A 353 -6.77 0.63 -12.54
CA ASN A 353 -5.99 1.00 -11.35
C ASN A 353 -4.82 1.93 -11.68
N LEU A 354 -4.17 1.76 -12.84
CA LEU A 354 -3.08 2.65 -13.26
C LEU A 354 -3.61 4.06 -13.56
N THR A 355 -4.78 4.17 -14.21
CA THR A 355 -5.44 5.46 -14.40
C THR A 355 -5.78 6.11 -13.06
N GLY A 356 -6.36 5.36 -12.12
CA GLY A 356 -6.70 5.85 -10.79
C GLY A 356 -5.48 6.24 -9.93
N MET A 357 -4.31 5.62 -10.14
CA MET A 357 -3.06 5.99 -9.46
C MET A 357 -2.51 7.34 -9.92
N TYR A 358 -2.79 7.75 -11.14
CA TYR A 358 -2.40 9.06 -11.66
C TYR A 358 -3.46 10.11 -11.32
N ALA A 359 -4.60 10.04 -11.98
CA ALA A 359 -5.80 10.85 -11.72
C ALA A 359 -6.98 10.25 -12.48
N TYR A 360 -8.21 10.35 -11.95
CA TYR A 360 -9.41 10.03 -12.72
C TYR A 360 -9.69 11.11 -13.76
N PRO A 361 -10.24 10.75 -14.96
CA PRO A 361 -10.61 11.73 -15.98
C PRO A 361 -11.70 12.67 -15.46
N ARG A 362 -11.77 13.89 -15.97
CA ARG A 362 -12.95 14.73 -15.79
C ARG A 362 -14.11 14.16 -16.59
N TYR A 363 -15.33 14.57 -16.27
CA TYR A 363 -16.54 14.00 -16.90
C TYR A 363 -16.60 14.30 -18.42
N ASN A 364 -16.03 15.40 -18.88
CA ASN A 364 -15.92 15.79 -20.28
C ASN A 364 -14.69 15.21 -21.01
N GLU A 365 -13.73 14.60 -20.30
CA GLU A 365 -12.54 14.01 -20.88
C GLU A 365 -12.79 12.62 -21.52
N ILE A 366 -11.76 12.06 -22.10
CA ILE A 366 -11.74 10.70 -22.61
C ILE A 366 -11.04 9.82 -21.58
N ASP A 367 -11.58 8.63 -21.32
CA ASP A 367 -10.86 7.64 -20.51
C ASP A 367 -9.59 7.19 -21.25
N PRO A 368 -8.40 7.44 -20.68
CA PRO A 368 -7.13 7.06 -21.30
C PRO A 368 -6.88 5.54 -21.21
N THR A 369 -7.60 4.81 -20.35
CA THR A 369 -7.34 3.39 -20.05
C THR A 369 -7.31 2.51 -21.28
N PRO A 370 -8.33 2.47 -22.15
CA PRO A 370 -8.30 1.62 -23.35
C PRO A 370 -7.24 2.06 -24.36
N LEU A 371 -6.84 3.32 -24.35
CA LEU A 371 -5.91 3.90 -25.30
C LEU A 371 -4.46 3.57 -24.96
N PHE A 372 -4.08 3.60 -23.70
CA PHE A 372 -2.72 3.26 -23.29
C PHE A 372 -2.49 1.76 -23.06
N THR A 373 -3.54 0.98 -22.77
CA THR A 373 -3.44 -0.46 -22.49
C THR A 373 -2.57 -1.23 -23.48
N PRO A 374 -2.75 -1.11 -24.82
CA PRO A 374 -1.93 -1.84 -25.78
C PRO A 374 -0.45 -1.44 -25.71
N PHE A 375 -0.16 -0.15 -25.51
CA PHE A 375 1.22 0.34 -25.36
C PHE A 375 1.84 -0.12 -24.05
N TYR A 376 1.06 -0.14 -22.98
CA TYR A 376 1.53 -0.62 -21.68
C TYR A 376 1.95 -2.09 -21.77
N ILE A 377 1.10 -2.94 -22.37
CA ILE A 377 1.38 -4.35 -22.58
C ILE A 377 2.65 -4.53 -23.43
N LEU A 378 2.77 -3.78 -24.53
CA LEU A 378 3.91 -3.84 -25.44
C LEU A 378 5.21 -3.40 -24.77
N PHE A 379 5.23 -2.29 -24.07
CA PHE A 379 6.44 -1.73 -23.44
C PHE A 379 6.89 -2.56 -22.25
N PHE A 380 5.95 -3.02 -21.41
CA PHE A 380 6.27 -3.91 -20.30
C PHE A 380 6.93 -5.22 -20.81
N GLY A 381 6.37 -5.80 -21.87
CA GLY A 381 6.94 -6.99 -22.48
C GLY A 381 8.32 -6.77 -23.07
N MET A 382 8.56 -5.61 -23.71
CA MET A 382 9.86 -5.26 -24.28
C MET A 382 10.95 -5.09 -23.22
N MET A 383 10.58 -4.52 -22.04
CA MET A 383 11.50 -4.36 -20.92
C MET A 383 11.77 -5.68 -20.17
N GLY A 384 10.76 -6.58 -20.08
CA GLY A 384 10.87 -7.84 -19.36
C GLY A 384 11.20 -9.05 -20.25
N ALA A 385 11.59 -8.85 -21.49
CA ALA A 385 11.67 -9.78 -22.60
C ALA A 385 12.52 -11.04 -22.35
N ASP A 386 11.97 -12.02 -21.67
CA ASP A 386 12.52 -13.35 -21.46
C ASP A 386 11.42 -14.41 -21.43
N VAL A 387 11.53 -15.42 -22.28
CA VAL A 387 10.51 -16.48 -22.41
C VAL A 387 10.34 -17.27 -21.11
N GLY A 388 11.45 -17.61 -20.45
CA GLY A 388 11.43 -18.36 -19.20
C GLY A 388 10.71 -17.61 -18.08
N TYR A 389 11.04 -16.32 -17.91
CA TYR A 389 10.37 -15.46 -16.93
C TYR A 389 8.90 -15.24 -17.26
N GLY A 390 8.57 -15.03 -18.54
CA GLY A 390 7.20 -14.89 -18.99
C GLY A 390 6.35 -16.14 -18.74
N LEU A 391 6.90 -17.34 -18.98
CA LEU A 391 6.24 -18.61 -18.69
C LEU A 391 6.02 -18.83 -17.20
N VAL A 392 7.01 -18.55 -16.36
CA VAL A 392 6.87 -18.64 -14.90
C VAL A 392 5.75 -17.72 -14.44
N LEU A 393 5.72 -16.47 -14.91
CA LEU A 393 4.67 -15.50 -14.58
C LEU A 393 3.29 -15.96 -15.05
N LEU A 394 3.19 -16.48 -16.28
CA LEU A 394 1.95 -17.00 -16.84
C LEU A 394 1.41 -18.17 -16.03
N LEU A 395 2.24 -19.16 -15.74
CA LEU A 395 1.83 -20.35 -14.98
C LEU A 395 1.46 -20.00 -13.54
N ALA A 396 2.23 -19.13 -12.88
CA ALA A 396 1.93 -18.67 -11.52
C ALA A 396 0.59 -17.92 -11.47
N THR A 397 0.37 -16.95 -12.36
CA THR A 397 -0.88 -16.18 -12.40
C THR A 397 -2.07 -17.06 -12.78
N MET A 398 -1.92 -17.97 -13.72
CA MET A 398 -2.96 -18.93 -14.11
C MET A 398 -3.32 -19.87 -12.96
N PHE A 399 -2.33 -20.38 -12.23
CA PHE A 399 -2.54 -21.22 -11.05
C PHE A 399 -3.33 -20.45 -9.98
N VAL A 400 -2.89 -19.23 -9.65
CA VAL A 400 -3.55 -18.40 -8.63
C VAL A 400 -5.00 -18.07 -9.04
N LEU A 401 -5.27 -17.73 -10.31
CA LEU A 401 -6.61 -17.40 -10.79
C LEU A 401 -7.58 -18.59 -10.80
N LYS A 402 -7.07 -19.84 -10.99
CA LYS A 402 -7.89 -21.04 -11.03
C LYS A 402 -8.09 -21.68 -9.66
N VAL A 403 -7.09 -21.58 -8.81
CA VAL A 403 -7.01 -22.36 -7.56
C VAL A 403 -7.38 -21.54 -6.34
N VAL A 404 -7.07 -20.24 -6.34
CA VAL A 404 -7.29 -19.37 -5.18
C VAL A 404 -8.55 -18.53 -5.33
N ASN A 405 -9.41 -18.54 -4.32
CA ASN A 405 -10.58 -17.65 -4.26
C ASN A 405 -10.12 -16.24 -3.85
N LEU A 406 -9.92 -15.38 -4.83
CA LEU A 406 -9.39 -14.02 -4.66
C LEU A 406 -10.52 -13.00 -4.49
N SER A 407 -10.27 -11.97 -3.70
CA SER A 407 -11.11 -10.77 -3.69
C SER A 407 -11.14 -10.13 -5.10
N SER A 408 -12.21 -9.40 -5.42
CA SER A 408 -12.38 -8.75 -6.73
C SER A 408 -11.17 -7.89 -7.14
N GLN A 409 -10.62 -7.12 -6.19
CA GLN A 409 -9.46 -6.26 -6.42
C GLN A 409 -8.17 -7.07 -6.67
N MET A 410 -7.90 -8.09 -5.84
CA MET A 410 -6.74 -8.98 -6.04
C MET A 410 -6.85 -9.73 -7.37
N ARG A 411 -8.06 -10.18 -7.74
CA ARG A 411 -8.31 -10.85 -9.01
C ARG A 411 -7.99 -9.95 -10.20
N LYS A 412 -8.34 -8.65 -10.14
CA LYS A 412 -7.94 -7.67 -11.16
C LYS A 412 -6.42 -7.55 -11.25
N SER A 413 -5.73 -7.45 -10.11
CA SER A 413 -4.26 -7.34 -10.07
C SER A 413 -3.56 -8.59 -10.62
N VAL A 414 -4.03 -9.79 -10.30
CA VAL A 414 -3.46 -11.03 -10.84
C VAL A 414 -3.73 -11.14 -12.35
N LYS A 415 -4.93 -10.76 -12.82
CA LYS A 415 -5.25 -10.71 -14.27
C LYS A 415 -4.38 -9.71 -15.01
N PHE A 416 -4.00 -8.60 -14.41
CA PHE A 416 -3.08 -7.61 -14.97
C PHE A 416 -1.75 -8.28 -15.33
N PHE A 417 -1.09 -8.95 -14.38
CA PHE A 417 0.15 -9.68 -14.65
C PHE A 417 -0.05 -10.88 -15.61
N PHE A 418 -1.21 -11.52 -15.59
CA PHE A 418 -1.55 -12.57 -16.54
C PHE A 418 -1.54 -12.05 -17.97
N TYR A 419 -2.15 -10.88 -18.27
CA TYR A 419 -2.08 -10.31 -19.61
C TYR A 419 -0.69 -9.83 -19.99
N LEU A 420 0.07 -9.29 -19.05
CA LEU A 420 1.44 -8.85 -19.29
C LEU A 420 2.39 -10.00 -19.62
N SER A 421 2.17 -11.19 -19.04
CA SER A 421 3.01 -12.37 -19.29
C SER A 421 3.06 -12.78 -20.75
N PHE A 422 1.97 -12.62 -21.49
CA PHE A 422 1.94 -12.92 -22.93
C PHE A 422 2.88 -12.01 -23.72
N SER A 423 2.92 -10.74 -23.38
CA SER A 423 3.83 -9.79 -24.03
C SER A 423 5.29 -10.08 -23.71
N VAL A 424 5.59 -10.45 -22.45
CA VAL A 424 6.95 -10.85 -22.03
C VAL A 424 7.42 -12.07 -22.84
N ILE A 425 6.55 -13.09 -23.01
CA ILE A 425 6.85 -14.28 -23.81
C ILE A 425 7.07 -13.89 -25.27
N PHE A 426 6.18 -13.07 -25.85
CA PHE A 426 6.27 -12.62 -27.23
C PHE A 426 7.61 -11.91 -27.51
N TRP A 427 7.97 -10.93 -26.71
CA TRP A 427 9.24 -10.22 -26.85
C TRP A 427 10.45 -11.11 -26.53
N GLY A 428 10.31 -12.03 -25.57
CA GLY A 428 11.35 -13.02 -25.26
C GLY A 428 11.64 -13.93 -26.45
N ILE A 429 10.63 -14.36 -27.21
CA ILE A 429 10.82 -15.14 -28.45
C ILE A 429 11.52 -14.30 -29.52
N LEU A 430 11.10 -13.03 -29.69
CA LEU A 430 11.74 -12.13 -30.67
C LEU A 430 13.23 -11.88 -30.36
N TYR A 431 13.60 -11.83 -29.11
CA TYR A 431 14.96 -11.62 -28.63
C TYR A 431 15.74 -12.93 -28.46
N GLY A 432 15.07 -14.08 -28.45
CA GLY A 432 15.69 -15.40 -28.26
C GLY A 432 16.28 -15.62 -26.87
N SER A 433 15.71 -14.97 -25.81
CA SER A 433 16.16 -15.09 -24.42
C SER A 433 15.33 -16.13 -23.67
N TYR A 434 16.00 -17.12 -23.08
CA TYR A 434 15.41 -18.20 -22.28
C TYR A 434 16.17 -18.29 -20.95
N PHE A 435 15.67 -17.64 -19.89
CA PHE A 435 16.40 -17.44 -18.62
C PHE A 435 17.80 -16.83 -18.87
N GLY A 436 17.90 -15.85 -19.78
CA GLY A 436 19.17 -15.22 -20.13
C GLY A 436 20.15 -16.10 -20.92
N ALA A 437 19.76 -17.31 -21.31
CA ALA A 437 20.54 -18.17 -22.20
C ALA A 437 20.06 -18.04 -23.64
N GLU A 438 20.99 -18.08 -24.59
CA GLU A 438 20.71 -18.16 -26.02
C GLU A 438 20.71 -19.65 -26.42
N ILE A 439 19.59 -20.18 -26.94
CA ILE A 439 19.52 -21.57 -27.42
C ILE A 439 19.98 -21.60 -28.88
N PRO A 440 21.06 -22.33 -29.21
CA PRO A 440 21.53 -22.46 -30.58
C PRO A 440 20.47 -23.09 -31.45
N GLY A 441 20.22 -22.52 -32.68
CA GLY A 441 19.25 -23.02 -33.62
C GLY A 441 17.81 -22.54 -33.42
N MET A 442 17.48 -21.80 -32.35
CA MET A 442 16.16 -21.17 -32.20
C MET A 442 16.03 -19.89 -33.01
N TRP A 443 14.85 -19.68 -33.58
CA TRP A 443 14.52 -18.47 -34.32
C TRP A 443 14.55 -17.25 -33.43
N ARG A 444 15.19 -16.18 -33.87
CA ARG A 444 15.18 -14.87 -33.23
C ARG A 444 15.18 -13.79 -34.31
N LEU A 445 14.54 -12.68 -34.05
CA LEU A 445 14.47 -11.54 -34.96
C LEU A 445 15.66 -10.59 -34.71
N ILE A 446 15.96 -10.31 -33.46
CA ILE A 446 17.00 -9.34 -33.05
C ILE A 446 17.82 -9.97 -31.94
N ASN A 447 19.15 -9.85 -32.04
CA ASN A 447 20.02 -10.21 -30.92
C ASN A 447 20.33 -8.99 -30.07
N PRO A 448 19.74 -8.90 -28.84
CA PRO A 448 19.92 -7.73 -27.99
C PRO A 448 21.39 -7.42 -27.68
N SER A 449 22.21 -8.44 -27.51
CA SER A 449 23.64 -8.28 -27.15
C SER A 449 24.49 -7.76 -28.28
N LYS A 450 24.10 -8.01 -29.54
CA LYS A 450 24.87 -7.62 -30.73
C LYS A 450 24.29 -6.42 -31.47
N GLU A 451 22.96 -6.28 -31.46
CA GLU A 451 22.22 -5.32 -32.26
C GLU A 451 21.54 -4.24 -31.41
N TYR A 452 22.23 -3.77 -30.36
CA TYR A 452 21.69 -2.76 -29.43
C TYR A 452 21.27 -1.47 -30.13
N ASN A 453 21.95 -1.07 -31.24
CA ASN A 453 21.57 0.11 -32.01
C ASN A 453 20.19 -0.05 -32.68
N THR A 454 19.87 -1.24 -33.19
CA THR A 454 18.56 -1.54 -33.79
C THR A 454 17.47 -1.47 -32.73
N LEU A 455 17.72 -1.96 -31.51
CA LEU A 455 16.80 -1.86 -30.39
C LEU A 455 16.60 -0.41 -29.93
N LEU A 456 17.66 0.38 -29.90
CA LEU A 456 17.58 1.80 -29.55
C LEU A 456 16.68 2.56 -30.52
N ILE A 457 16.94 2.38 -31.83
CA ILE A 457 16.14 3.02 -32.88
C ILE A 457 14.69 2.54 -32.79
N GLY A 458 14.45 1.25 -32.63
CA GLY A 458 13.12 0.67 -32.45
C GLY A 458 12.38 1.26 -31.25
N SER A 459 13.07 1.41 -30.11
CA SER A 459 12.52 2.04 -28.91
C SER A 459 12.09 3.49 -29.14
N ILE A 460 12.93 4.27 -29.83
CA ILE A 460 12.61 5.65 -30.17
C ILE A 460 11.42 5.72 -31.14
N VAL A 461 11.38 4.84 -32.16
CA VAL A 461 10.27 4.78 -33.10
C VAL A 461 8.95 4.45 -32.37
N PHE A 462 8.94 3.49 -31.45
CA PHE A 462 7.75 3.23 -30.62
C PHE A 462 7.36 4.47 -29.80
N GLY A 463 8.34 5.21 -29.25
CA GLY A 463 8.10 6.46 -28.53
C GLY A 463 7.48 7.53 -29.41
N VAL A 464 7.99 7.70 -30.60
CA VAL A 464 7.43 8.64 -31.61
C VAL A 464 5.98 8.30 -31.90
N VAL A 465 5.68 7.04 -32.23
CA VAL A 465 4.31 6.59 -32.51
C VAL A 465 3.39 6.84 -31.31
N HIS A 466 3.85 6.56 -30.10
CA HIS A 466 3.09 6.72 -28.86
C HIS A 466 2.74 8.20 -28.60
N ILE A 467 3.72 9.09 -28.69
CA ILE A 467 3.51 10.54 -28.49
C ILE A 467 2.60 11.11 -29.57
N PHE A 468 2.77 10.70 -30.83
CA PHE A 468 1.91 11.17 -31.91
C PHE A 468 0.47 10.70 -31.73
N ILE A 469 0.22 9.50 -31.26
CA ILE A 469 -1.13 9.05 -30.89
C ILE A 469 -1.69 9.93 -29.76
N GLY A 470 -0.89 10.30 -28.75
CA GLY A 470 -1.32 11.22 -27.70
C GLY A 470 -1.75 12.59 -28.27
N LEU A 471 -0.98 13.15 -29.20
CA LEU A 471 -1.34 14.40 -29.87
C LEU A 471 -2.59 14.23 -30.75
N ALA A 472 -2.77 13.09 -31.44
CA ALA A 472 -3.99 12.81 -32.22
C ALA A 472 -5.24 12.79 -31.33
N ILE A 473 -5.13 12.22 -30.13
CA ILE A 473 -6.22 12.23 -29.14
C ILE A 473 -6.55 13.67 -28.73
N LYS A 474 -5.54 14.51 -28.48
CA LYS A 474 -5.73 15.93 -28.20
C LYS A 474 -6.50 16.64 -29.33
N ALA A 475 -6.08 16.41 -30.58
CA ALA A 475 -6.79 16.96 -31.74
C ALA A 475 -8.25 16.50 -31.77
N TYR A 476 -8.51 15.22 -31.57
CA TYR A 476 -9.86 14.68 -31.52
C TYR A 476 -10.72 15.34 -30.44
N MET A 477 -10.17 15.54 -29.23
CA MET A 477 -10.89 16.22 -28.13
C MET A 477 -11.25 17.66 -28.51
N LEU A 478 -10.29 18.42 -29.05
CA LEU A 478 -10.52 19.82 -29.48
C LEU A 478 -11.57 19.92 -30.58
N ILE A 479 -11.55 19.02 -31.56
CA ILE A 479 -12.53 18.98 -32.66
C ILE A 479 -13.93 18.62 -32.11
N ARG A 480 -14.01 17.61 -31.21
CA ARG A 480 -15.25 17.20 -30.54
C ARG A 480 -15.89 18.34 -29.76
N ASP A 481 -15.08 19.16 -29.13
CA ASP A 481 -15.52 20.31 -28.30
C ASP A 481 -15.76 21.58 -29.12
N GLY A 482 -15.77 21.47 -30.45
CA GLY A 482 -16.07 22.57 -31.38
C GLY A 482 -14.92 23.53 -31.64
N LYS A 483 -13.72 23.26 -31.10
CA LYS A 483 -12.52 24.11 -31.23
C LYS A 483 -11.58 23.60 -32.33
N ALA A 484 -12.08 23.37 -33.53
CA ALA A 484 -11.31 22.79 -34.63
C ALA A 484 -10.07 23.65 -35.04
N LEU A 485 -10.13 24.96 -34.91
CA LEU A 485 -8.98 25.84 -35.18
C LEU A 485 -7.85 25.62 -34.14
N ASP A 486 -8.20 25.42 -32.88
CA ASP A 486 -7.22 25.11 -31.84
C ASP A 486 -6.52 23.78 -32.10
N ALA A 487 -7.22 22.79 -32.69
CA ALA A 487 -6.60 21.55 -33.12
C ALA A 487 -5.52 21.76 -34.20
N VAL A 488 -5.73 22.71 -35.11
CA VAL A 488 -4.71 23.08 -36.11
C VAL A 488 -3.51 23.78 -35.42
N TYR A 489 -3.78 24.73 -34.55
CA TYR A 489 -2.74 25.51 -33.89
C TYR A 489 -1.90 24.69 -32.91
N ASP A 490 -2.54 23.91 -32.07
CA ASP A 490 -1.90 23.19 -30.95
C ASP A 490 -1.44 21.77 -31.32
N VAL A 491 -1.88 21.21 -32.48
CA VAL A 491 -1.53 19.85 -32.87
C VAL A 491 -0.94 19.78 -34.27
N LEU A 492 -1.60 20.33 -35.32
CA LEU A 492 -1.12 20.16 -36.68
C LEU A 492 0.26 20.77 -36.90
N PHE A 493 0.49 21.99 -36.40
CA PHE A 493 1.81 22.66 -36.51
C PHE A 493 2.89 21.88 -35.75
N TRP A 494 2.57 21.27 -34.61
CA TRP A 494 3.49 20.38 -33.90
C TRP A 494 3.80 19.11 -34.71
N TYR A 495 2.80 18.53 -35.34
CA TYR A 495 3.04 17.38 -36.25
C TYR A 495 3.98 17.76 -37.39
N MET A 496 3.73 18.92 -38.06
CA MET A 496 4.57 19.39 -39.15
C MET A 496 6.01 19.64 -38.69
N ALA A 497 6.20 20.31 -37.54
CA ALA A 497 7.51 20.64 -37.01
C ALA A 497 8.29 19.36 -36.62
N LEU A 498 7.68 18.45 -35.90
CA LEU A 498 8.34 17.23 -35.40
C LEU A 498 8.56 16.19 -36.49
N MET A 499 7.53 15.86 -37.28
CA MET A 499 7.68 14.89 -38.37
C MET A 499 8.56 15.42 -39.50
N GLY A 500 8.42 16.72 -39.84
CA GLY A 500 9.28 17.37 -40.82
C GLY A 500 10.75 17.35 -40.36
N GLY A 501 11.02 17.65 -39.09
CA GLY A 501 12.36 17.62 -38.51
C GLY A 501 12.97 16.23 -38.48
N MET A 502 12.21 15.22 -38.05
CA MET A 502 12.68 13.81 -38.05
C MET A 502 12.93 13.30 -39.46
N ALA A 503 12.00 13.54 -40.39
CA ALA A 503 12.17 13.17 -41.80
C ALA A 503 13.40 13.83 -42.43
N TYR A 504 13.60 15.12 -42.18
CA TYR A 504 14.79 15.84 -42.63
C TYR A 504 16.07 15.23 -42.14
N LEU A 505 16.17 14.88 -40.84
CA LEU A 505 17.35 14.23 -40.28
C LEU A 505 17.62 12.84 -40.91
N VAL A 506 16.58 12.01 -41.02
CA VAL A 506 16.70 10.65 -41.59
C VAL A 506 17.11 10.71 -43.06
N PHE A 507 16.49 11.58 -43.85
CA PHE A 507 16.77 11.70 -45.28
C PHE A 507 18.18 12.26 -45.53
N LYS A 508 18.62 13.20 -44.72
CA LYS A 508 19.97 13.75 -44.75
C LYS A 508 21.02 12.67 -44.39
N MET A 509 20.79 11.89 -43.34
CA MET A 509 21.70 10.80 -42.93
C MET A 509 21.79 9.68 -43.97
N LYS A 510 20.69 9.37 -44.67
CA LYS A 510 20.67 8.33 -45.73
C LYS A 510 21.05 8.88 -47.10
N ASN A 511 21.45 10.15 -47.22
CA ASN A 511 21.80 10.80 -48.48
C ASN A 511 20.74 10.62 -49.58
N LEU A 512 19.45 10.73 -49.22
CA LEU A 512 18.36 10.72 -50.18
C LEU A 512 18.38 11.95 -51.08
N SER A 513 17.56 11.93 -52.16
CA SER A 513 17.54 12.99 -53.14
C SER A 513 17.37 14.40 -52.51
N PRO A 514 18.08 15.41 -52.98
CA PRO A 514 18.02 16.79 -52.41
C PRO A 514 16.59 17.36 -52.38
N ALA A 515 15.76 17.00 -53.36
CA ALA A 515 14.37 17.45 -53.41
C ALA A 515 13.53 16.98 -52.24
N VAL A 516 13.62 15.71 -51.84
CA VAL A 516 12.86 15.12 -50.72
C VAL A 516 13.34 15.70 -49.39
N THR A 517 14.65 15.90 -49.25
CA THR A 517 15.25 16.53 -48.07
C THR A 517 14.81 18.01 -47.95
N SER A 518 14.75 18.76 -49.06
CA SER A 518 14.25 20.15 -49.05
C SER A 518 12.78 20.24 -48.70
N VAL A 519 11.93 19.35 -49.22
CA VAL A 519 10.49 19.34 -48.88
C VAL A 519 10.29 19.10 -47.38
N SER A 520 10.99 18.13 -46.77
CA SER A 520 10.88 17.87 -45.34
C SER A 520 11.36 19.03 -44.48
N MET A 521 12.41 19.77 -44.93
CA MET A 521 12.89 20.98 -44.29
C MET A 521 11.82 22.08 -44.32
N TRP A 522 11.19 22.28 -45.47
CA TRP A 522 10.13 23.31 -45.58
C TRP A 522 8.90 22.98 -44.74
N ILE A 523 8.49 21.74 -44.66
CA ILE A 523 7.41 21.28 -43.77
C ILE A 523 7.76 21.60 -42.31
N MET A 524 9.00 21.34 -41.88
CA MET A 524 9.48 21.65 -40.54
C MET A 524 9.42 23.18 -40.27
N ILE A 525 9.92 24.00 -41.22
CA ILE A 525 9.95 25.46 -41.08
C ILE A 525 8.52 26.03 -41.00
N VAL A 526 7.62 25.58 -41.86
CA VAL A 526 6.20 26.01 -41.82
C VAL A 526 5.57 25.65 -40.48
N GLY A 527 5.82 24.46 -39.96
CA GLY A 527 5.35 24.07 -38.63
C GLY A 527 5.89 24.94 -37.51
N MET A 528 7.21 25.24 -37.52
CA MET A 528 7.83 26.13 -36.51
C MET A 528 7.30 27.55 -36.57
N VAL A 529 7.16 28.13 -37.77
CA VAL A 529 6.58 29.47 -37.98
C VAL A 529 5.12 29.48 -37.51
N GLY A 530 4.34 28.41 -37.83
CA GLY A 530 2.98 28.24 -37.34
C GLY A 530 2.90 28.27 -35.82
N ILE A 531 3.77 27.53 -35.11
CA ILE A 531 3.83 27.51 -33.65
C ILE A 531 4.14 28.91 -33.09
N VAL A 532 5.11 29.64 -33.68
CA VAL A 532 5.46 30.99 -33.22
C VAL A 532 4.31 31.97 -33.41
N LEU A 533 3.58 31.91 -34.51
CA LEU A 533 2.46 32.79 -34.80
C LEU A 533 1.23 32.51 -33.93
N THR A 534 1.00 31.27 -33.55
CA THR A 534 -0.23 30.87 -32.85
C THR A 534 -0.05 30.60 -31.35
N GLY A 535 1.18 30.31 -30.90
CA GLY A 535 1.47 29.92 -29.49
C GLY A 535 1.28 31.07 -28.47
N GLY A 536 1.25 32.32 -28.92
CA GLY A 536 1.01 33.49 -28.05
C GLY A 536 -0.36 34.12 -28.23
N ARG A 537 -1.35 33.45 -28.84
CA ARG A 537 -2.64 34.03 -29.22
C ARG A 537 -3.45 34.65 -28.08
N ASP A 538 -3.33 34.14 -26.88
CA ASP A 538 -4.06 34.57 -25.69
C ASP A 538 -3.44 35.79 -24.99
N ALA A 539 -2.21 36.16 -25.38
CA ALA A 539 -1.50 37.29 -24.79
C ALA A 539 -2.00 38.65 -25.36
N LYS A 540 -2.06 39.67 -24.52
CA LYS A 540 -2.42 41.05 -24.94
C LYS A 540 -1.17 41.80 -25.42
N GLY A 541 -1.16 42.20 -26.72
CA GLY A 541 -0.08 42.98 -27.36
C GLY A 541 0.82 42.13 -28.28
N VAL A 542 1.33 42.76 -29.37
CA VAL A 542 2.11 42.09 -30.41
C VAL A 542 3.42 41.50 -29.86
N GLY A 543 4.13 42.24 -29.01
CA GLY A 543 5.36 41.79 -28.41
C GLY A 543 5.16 40.57 -27.47
N ALA A 544 4.07 40.58 -26.69
CA ALA A 544 3.71 39.45 -25.81
C ALA A 544 3.28 38.22 -26.63
N LYS A 545 2.61 38.40 -27.75
CA LYS A 545 2.24 37.29 -28.66
C LYS A 545 3.47 36.64 -29.29
N LEU A 546 4.42 37.41 -29.78
CA LEU A 546 5.67 36.87 -30.33
C LEU A 546 6.55 36.22 -29.25
N GLY A 547 6.65 36.83 -28.07
CA GLY A 547 7.37 36.24 -26.93
C GLY A 547 6.76 34.93 -26.48
N GLY A 548 5.41 34.83 -26.37
CA GLY A 548 4.70 33.62 -26.06
C GLY A 548 4.88 32.52 -27.12
N GLY A 549 4.88 32.92 -28.42
CA GLY A 549 5.15 31.99 -29.52
C GLY A 549 6.57 31.43 -29.52
N LEU A 550 7.59 32.24 -29.25
CA LEU A 550 8.97 31.81 -29.10
C LEU A 550 9.14 30.88 -27.87
N TYR A 551 8.45 31.21 -26.79
CA TYR A 551 8.42 30.31 -25.60
C TYR A 551 7.75 28.96 -25.93
N SER A 552 6.66 28.97 -26.71
CA SER A 552 6.01 27.74 -27.17
C SER A 552 6.95 26.88 -28.04
N LEU A 553 7.75 27.54 -28.92
CA LEU A 553 8.74 26.86 -29.75
C LEU A 553 9.85 26.21 -28.91
N TYR A 554 10.23 26.80 -27.77
CA TYR A 554 11.15 26.15 -26.81
C TYR A 554 10.65 24.79 -26.34
N GLY A 555 9.33 24.55 -26.35
CA GLY A 555 8.71 23.26 -26.07
C GLY A 555 9.21 22.11 -26.96
N ILE A 556 9.86 22.38 -28.13
CA ILE A 556 10.51 21.34 -28.93
C ILE A 556 11.57 20.59 -28.10
N SER A 557 12.30 21.27 -27.23
CA SER A 557 13.29 20.65 -26.34
C SER A 557 12.66 19.59 -25.44
N SER A 558 11.45 19.84 -24.93
CA SER A 558 10.69 18.85 -24.14
C SER A 558 10.34 17.61 -24.97
N TYR A 559 9.87 17.79 -26.21
CA TYR A 559 9.56 16.64 -27.09
C TYR A 559 10.79 15.81 -27.42
N VAL A 560 11.95 16.45 -27.66
CA VAL A 560 13.21 15.72 -27.86
C VAL A 560 13.59 14.92 -26.61
N GLY A 561 13.45 15.52 -25.43
CA GLY A 561 13.64 14.83 -24.15
C GLY A 561 12.69 13.63 -23.99
N ASP A 562 11.41 13.80 -24.36
CA ASP A 562 10.42 12.73 -24.33
C ASP A 562 10.82 11.57 -25.26
N PHE A 563 11.23 11.84 -26.51
CA PHE A 563 11.67 10.80 -27.43
C PHE A 563 12.89 10.03 -26.91
N VAL A 564 13.88 10.75 -26.36
CA VAL A 564 15.07 10.12 -25.77
C VAL A 564 14.71 9.26 -24.54
N SER A 565 13.67 9.63 -23.79
CA SER A 565 13.19 8.87 -22.63
C SER A 565 12.79 7.43 -22.98
N TYR A 566 12.38 7.16 -24.23
CA TYR A 566 12.04 5.80 -24.68
C TYR A 566 13.26 4.89 -24.86
N SER A 567 14.49 5.42 -24.87
CA SER A 567 15.72 4.59 -24.80
C SER A 567 15.75 3.65 -23.60
N ARG A 568 14.96 3.97 -22.56
CA ARG A 568 14.78 3.15 -21.35
C ARG A 568 14.16 1.79 -21.66
N LEU A 569 13.34 1.67 -22.71
CA LEU A 569 12.77 0.39 -23.16
C LEU A 569 13.90 -0.58 -23.50
N MET A 570 14.87 -0.12 -24.28
CA MET A 570 16.07 -0.89 -24.64
C MET A 570 16.93 -1.16 -23.39
N ALA A 571 17.24 -0.12 -22.61
CA ALA A 571 18.20 -0.23 -21.51
C ALA A 571 17.78 -1.27 -20.46
N LEU A 572 16.49 -1.30 -20.11
CA LEU A 572 15.96 -2.26 -19.13
C LEU A 572 15.84 -3.68 -19.68
N GLY A 573 15.45 -3.81 -20.96
CA GLY A 573 15.42 -5.12 -21.62
C GLY A 573 16.81 -5.76 -21.68
N LEU A 574 17.84 -4.96 -22.03
CA LEU A 574 19.24 -5.41 -22.03
C LEU A 574 19.73 -5.74 -20.61
N SER A 575 19.46 -4.89 -19.63
CA SER A 575 19.92 -5.08 -18.25
C SER A 575 19.46 -6.40 -17.66
N GLY A 576 18.16 -6.71 -17.78
CA GLY A 576 17.59 -7.97 -17.30
C GLY A 576 18.23 -9.20 -17.94
N GLY A 577 18.48 -9.14 -19.26
CA GLY A 577 19.13 -10.20 -20.02
C GLY A 577 20.61 -10.40 -19.61
N PHE A 578 21.36 -9.31 -19.44
CA PHE A 578 22.77 -9.39 -19.01
C PHE A 578 22.93 -9.94 -17.59
N ILE A 579 22.06 -9.52 -16.65
CA ILE A 579 22.08 -10.07 -15.30
C ILE A 579 21.76 -11.57 -15.31
N ALA A 580 20.76 -12.01 -16.09
CA ALA A 580 20.43 -13.41 -16.25
C ALA A 580 21.61 -14.23 -16.85
N SER A 581 22.27 -13.70 -17.88
CA SER A 581 23.46 -14.32 -18.47
C SER A 581 24.63 -14.40 -17.48
N ALA A 582 24.85 -13.37 -16.66
CA ALA A 582 25.86 -13.37 -15.62
C ALA A 582 25.60 -14.45 -14.55
N ILE A 583 24.32 -14.63 -14.13
CA ILE A 583 23.93 -15.70 -13.20
C ILE A 583 24.27 -17.07 -13.80
N ASN A 584 23.94 -17.29 -15.07
CA ASN A 584 24.26 -18.54 -15.78
C ASN A 584 25.78 -18.77 -15.88
N MET A 585 26.55 -17.73 -16.15
CA MET A 585 28.01 -17.79 -16.22
C MET A 585 28.61 -18.19 -14.86
N ILE A 586 28.16 -17.56 -13.76
CA ILE A 586 28.63 -17.89 -12.41
C ILE A 586 28.29 -19.34 -12.06
N ALA A 587 27.09 -19.81 -12.38
CA ALA A 587 26.71 -21.22 -12.19
C ALA A 587 27.60 -22.17 -13.02
N GLY A 588 27.92 -21.78 -14.26
CA GLY A 588 28.80 -22.53 -15.14
C GLY A 588 30.23 -22.65 -14.63
N MET A 589 30.79 -21.61 -14.01
CA MET A 589 32.14 -21.62 -13.44
C MET A 589 32.33 -22.64 -12.30
N ILE A 590 31.27 -22.95 -11.58
CA ILE A 590 31.30 -23.86 -10.43
C ILE A 590 30.92 -25.30 -10.83
N SER A 591 30.47 -25.53 -12.05
CA SER A 591 29.88 -26.79 -12.51
C SER A 591 30.86 -27.99 -12.48
N GLY A 592 32.18 -27.75 -12.45
CA GLY A 592 33.21 -28.82 -12.37
C GLY A 592 33.50 -29.33 -10.96
N SER A 593 32.88 -28.81 -9.90
CA SER A 593 33.14 -29.17 -8.50
C SER A 593 31.95 -29.88 -7.84
N TRP A 594 32.21 -30.82 -6.92
CA TRP A 594 31.16 -31.43 -6.11
C TRP A 594 30.41 -30.40 -5.27
N VAL A 595 31.05 -29.33 -4.85
CA VAL A 595 30.46 -28.16 -4.19
C VAL A 595 29.44 -27.49 -5.13
N GLY A 596 29.73 -27.48 -6.44
CA GLY A 596 28.84 -26.93 -7.45
C GLY A 596 27.48 -27.66 -7.51
N MET A 597 27.45 -28.98 -7.34
CA MET A 597 26.17 -29.72 -7.34
C MET A 597 25.17 -29.19 -6.32
N ILE A 598 25.64 -28.70 -5.17
CA ILE A 598 24.80 -28.17 -4.09
C ILE A 598 24.43 -26.70 -4.35
N PHE A 599 25.39 -25.89 -4.79
CA PHE A 599 25.21 -24.45 -4.90
C PHE A 599 24.59 -23.99 -6.23
N ILE A 600 24.79 -24.71 -7.34
CA ILE A 600 24.20 -24.35 -8.64
C ILE A 600 22.67 -24.21 -8.59
N PRO A 601 21.89 -25.15 -8.04
CA PRO A 601 20.43 -24.99 -7.95
C PRO A 601 20.03 -23.75 -7.12
N VAL A 602 20.78 -23.45 -6.06
CA VAL A 602 20.51 -22.27 -5.21
C VAL A 602 20.81 -20.99 -5.94
N ILE A 603 21.94 -20.92 -6.65
CA ILE A 603 22.34 -19.73 -7.45
C ILE A 603 21.38 -19.51 -8.61
N LEU A 604 21.04 -20.55 -9.35
CA LEU A 604 20.12 -20.44 -10.49
C LEU A 604 18.71 -20.08 -10.02
N LEU A 605 18.16 -20.81 -9.04
CA LEU A 605 16.80 -20.54 -8.56
C LEU A 605 16.70 -19.18 -7.88
N GLY A 606 17.60 -18.91 -6.93
CA GLY A 606 17.60 -17.65 -6.19
C GLY A 606 17.95 -16.45 -7.08
N GLY A 607 18.98 -16.58 -7.93
CA GLY A 607 19.40 -15.53 -8.83
C GLY A 607 18.35 -15.19 -9.89
N HIS A 608 17.78 -16.20 -10.57
CA HIS A 608 16.74 -15.94 -11.56
C HIS A 608 15.42 -15.44 -10.95
N LEU A 609 14.99 -15.93 -9.78
CA LEU A 609 13.83 -15.38 -9.08
C LEU A 609 14.05 -13.90 -8.71
N PHE A 610 15.22 -13.58 -8.19
CA PHE A 610 15.58 -12.22 -7.83
C PHE A 610 15.64 -11.31 -9.06
N ASN A 611 16.31 -11.74 -10.14
CA ASN A 611 16.38 -10.98 -11.39
C ASN A 611 15.00 -10.80 -12.04
N MET A 612 14.17 -11.85 -12.06
CA MET A 612 12.80 -11.78 -12.55
C MET A 612 11.99 -10.73 -11.79
N PHE A 613 12.08 -10.72 -10.45
CA PHE A 613 11.41 -9.73 -9.60
C PHE A 613 11.87 -8.31 -9.94
N LEU A 614 13.18 -8.07 -10.00
CA LEU A 614 13.76 -6.77 -10.34
C LEU A 614 13.37 -6.30 -11.75
N SER A 615 13.43 -7.21 -12.73
CA SER A 615 13.07 -6.90 -14.12
C SER A 615 11.60 -6.52 -14.26
N PHE A 616 10.69 -7.25 -13.62
CA PHE A 616 9.25 -6.93 -13.68
C PHE A 616 8.90 -5.69 -12.87
N LEU A 617 9.54 -5.48 -11.71
CA LEU A 617 9.38 -4.25 -10.94
C LEU A 617 9.86 -3.04 -11.75
N GLY A 618 11.04 -3.14 -12.35
CA GLY A 618 11.59 -2.10 -13.23
C GLY A 618 10.67 -1.84 -14.42
N ALA A 619 10.21 -2.90 -15.12
CA ALA A 619 9.28 -2.78 -16.23
C ALA A 619 7.97 -2.10 -15.81
N TYR A 620 7.39 -2.46 -14.66
CA TYR A 620 6.18 -1.83 -14.13
C TYR A 620 6.36 -0.33 -13.88
N VAL A 621 7.39 0.05 -13.12
CA VAL A 621 7.64 1.44 -12.73
C VAL A 621 7.93 2.31 -13.96
N HIS A 622 8.82 1.84 -14.84
CA HIS A 622 9.26 2.65 -15.98
C HIS A 622 8.23 2.71 -17.10
N THR A 623 7.43 1.66 -17.32
CA THR A 623 6.29 1.72 -18.25
C THR A 623 5.23 2.69 -17.73
N SER A 624 4.90 2.62 -16.43
CA SER A 624 3.95 3.58 -15.83
C SER A 624 4.44 5.03 -15.97
N ARG A 625 5.73 5.29 -15.79
CA ARG A 625 6.31 6.61 -15.99
C ARG A 625 6.17 7.09 -17.43
N LEU A 626 6.45 6.24 -18.43
CA LEU A 626 6.26 6.61 -19.85
C LEU A 626 4.80 6.96 -20.16
N MET A 627 3.84 6.28 -19.51
CA MET A 627 2.42 6.62 -19.65
C MET A 627 2.08 7.96 -19.01
N TYR A 628 2.54 8.18 -17.77
CA TYR A 628 2.12 9.34 -16.98
C TYR A 628 2.79 10.65 -17.42
N VAL A 629 4.08 10.63 -17.71
CA VAL A 629 4.85 11.82 -17.99
C VAL A 629 4.83 12.15 -19.49
N GLU A 630 5.22 11.19 -20.33
CA GLU A 630 5.42 11.41 -21.75
C GLU A 630 4.13 11.36 -22.56
N TYR A 631 3.14 10.53 -22.16
CA TYR A 631 1.90 10.33 -22.92
C TYR A 631 0.72 11.17 -22.39
N PHE A 632 0.37 11.01 -21.11
CA PHE A 632 -0.78 11.74 -20.52
C PHE A 632 -0.55 13.26 -20.57
N GLY A 633 0.68 13.72 -20.34
CA GLY A 633 1.02 15.14 -20.46
C GLY A 633 0.68 15.80 -21.81
N LYS A 634 0.32 15.02 -22.85
CA LYS A 634 -0.03 15.56 -24.15
C LYS A 634 -1.52 15.90 -24.30
N PHE A 635 -2.43 15.20 -23.59
CA PHE A 635 -3.88 15.37 -23.80
C PHE A 635 -4.73 15.25 -22.53
N TYR A 636 -4.17 14.79 -21.42
CA TYR A 636 -4.93 14.43 -20.26
C TYR A 636 -4.66 15.39 -19.10
N GLU A 637 -5.70 16.00 -18.55
CA GLU A 637 -5.61 16.89 -17.40
C GLU A 637 -5.95 16.16 -16.11
N GLY A 638 -7.02 15.37 -16.12
CA GLY A 638 -7.49 14.65 -14.96
C GLY A 638 -8.11 15.52 -13.87
N GLY A 639 -8.24 14.97 -12.67
CA GLY A 639 -8.81 15.66 -11.50
C GLY A 639 -10.28 15.35 -11.25
N GLY A 640 -10.84 14.35 -11.93
CA GLY A 640 -12.17 13.82 -11.65
C GLY A 640 -12.22 13.10 -10.30
N LYS A 641 -13.37 13.11 -9.63
CA LYS A 641 -13.60 12.39 -8.38
C LYS A 641 -14.07 10.96 -8.68
N PRO A 642 -13.48 9.92 -8.06
CA PRO A 642 -13.93 8.57 -8.29
C PRO A 642 -15.33 8.33 -7.74
N PHE A 643 -16.17 7.62 -8.50
CA PHE A 643 -17.44 7.11 -8.01
C PHE A 643 -17.19 6.06 -6.92
N LYS A 644 -17.71 6.29 -5.73
CA LYS A 644 -17.62 5.34 -4.61
C LYS A 644 -18.94 4.61 -4.48
N ASP A 645 -18.91 3.31 -4.69
CA ASP A 645 -20.07 2.47 -4.43
C ASP A 645 -20.48 2.57 -2.95
N PHE A 646 -21.77 2.48 -2.64
CA PHE A 646 -22.29 2.50 -1.27
C PHE A 646 -22.09 1.14 -0.57
N ARG A 647 -20.84 0.66 -0.60
CA ARG A 647 -20.36 -0.55 0.08
C ARG A 647 -18.93 -0.36 0.53
N THR A 648 -18.53 -1.02 1.62
CA THR A 648 -17.14 -1.07 2.05
C THR A 648 -16.33 -2.03 1.17
N GLU A 649 -15.05 -1.76 1.02
CA GLU A 649 -14.11 -2.76 0.49
C GLU A 649 -13.94 -3.88 1.52
N ASN A 650 -14.30 -5.10 1.15
CA ASN A 650 -14.25 -6.24 2.05
C ASN A 650 -12.82 -6.74 2.23
N LYS A 651 -12.42 -6.91 3.48
CA LYS A 651 -11.09 -7.40 3.85
C LYS A 651 -11.04 -8.91 4.04
N TYR A 652 -12.10 -9.49 4.58
CA TYR A 652 -12.12 -10.87 5.04
C TYR A 652 -13.11 -11.78 4.30
N ILE A 653 -14.06 -11.21 3.60
CA ILE A 653 -15.09 -11.95 2.86
C ILE A 653 -15.19 -11.45 1.43
N ASN A 654 -15.78 -12.24 0.56
CA ASN A 654 -16.24 -11.78 -0.76
C ASN A 654 -17.75 -11.56 -0.68
N LEU A 655 -18.19 -10.35 -1.01
CA LEU A 655 -19.62 -10.02 -1.03
C LEU A 655 -20.08 -10.03 -2.50
N ASP A 656 -20.73 -11.12 -2.90
CA ASP A 656 -21.27 -11.33 -4.24
C ASP A 656 -22.79 -11.02 -4.21
N ASP A 657 -23.21 -9.95 -4.90
CA ASP A 657 -24.62 -9.67 -5.24
C ASP A 657 -24.69 -9.15 -6.66
#